data_082bbdedf07e8119ae0b2ddc8e7f39ad
#
_entry.id   082bbdedf07e8119ae0b2ddc8e7f39ad
#
_cell.length_a   1.000
_cell.length_b   1.000
_cell.length_c   1.000
_cell.angle_alpha   90.00
_cell.angle_beta   90.00
_cell.angle_gamma   90.00
#
_symmetry.space_group_name_H-M   'P 1'
#
loop_
_entity.id
_entity.type
_entity.pdbx_description
1 polymer ?
#
loop_
_entity_poly.entity_id
_entity_poly.type
_entity_poly.pdbx_seq_one_letter_code
_entity_poly.pdbx_strand_id
1 'polypeptide(L)'
;MNSRSVGNSIVLNAIVKMFSCLRRWWQVRTGEEETPFDGDLQAWGTSLIAHVAFLVLIAMLLLPPRDSSEVILIDAPVEIEEVDLVEDLPLAFTVDTAVHVEIGAQSINGLHEALAAAPQVSDTSDAPELDLTFDVGPLEVQQAIEAATGPRFQENLLVVGATGVGTTGAAGAIDRITQEILMSLEDRKTLVVWLFDQSASLERQRAEIHERFDRIYEELGVIEASGNPAFKKHNNKPLLTSVVAFGEQVTFRVKTPTDDLEEVKKAIIEIERDDSGVENVFAAVGIAAQRCRAYRTRDEETGEPERNVMLIVVSDEAGSDVDQLEPTIQICRRFQMPVYVIGVPAPFGRKETMLKWVDPDPQYDQSPAWGPVNQGPETLFPERLRLHFALNNDNDDPIDSGFGPYALTRLIYQTGGIYFSVHPNRKVGRSIGRRETADLSAHFRYFFDPQVMRKYRPDYVSVKEYQRRLQTNRARLALVEASKLSWLRQMESPRVLFPKQNEAALANALSEAQKVAAKLEPQVHTLFEVLKAGEVDRPKENVLRWQAGYDLAMGRLLAVKVRTETYNAMLAQAKRGMKFEDSKNDTWQLKPNDEVSIGSQYVKLAKKSREYLDRVVQEHPGTPWALLAKRELTQPVSWKWFESYTGVNAPPPPGVGNGTPPPGRDDQLMKIKRKPKRKVPRL
;
A
#
# COMPACT_ATOMS: atom_id res chain seq x y z
N MET A 1 -39.75 57.55 -7.56
CA MET A 1 -38.49 57.44 -6.78
C MET A 1 -38.83 57.19 -5.32
N ASN A 2 -39.35 56.08 -4.85
CA ASN A 2 -39.55 55.85 -3.40
C ASN A 2 -39.73 54.38 -3.01
N SER A 3 -39.19 53.40 -3.75
CA SER A 3 -39.29 51.99 -3.36
C SER A 3 -37.96 51.32 -2.98
N ARG A 4 -36.81 52.00 -3.08
CA ARG A 4 -35.49 51.44 -2.73
C ARG A 4 -35.04 51.70 -1.28
N SER A 5 -35.66 52.61 -0.53
CA SER A 5 -35.23 52.94 0.83
C SER A 5 -35.84 52.04 1.91
N VAL A 6 -36.97 51.39 1.64
CA VAL A 6 -37.65 50.54 2.64
C VAL A 6 -37.01 49.10 2.69
N GLY A 7 -36.50 48.58 1.58
CA GLY A 7 -35.83 47.29 1.56
C GLY A 7 -34.52 47.25 2.37
N ASN A 8 -33.72 48.31 2.31
CA ASN A 8 -32.43 48.35 3.02
C ASN A 8 -32.61 48.46 4.55
N SER A 9 -33.69 49.05 5.04
CA SER A 9 -33.96 49.15 6.50
C SER A 9 -34.38 47.79 7.09
N ILE A 10 -35.08 46.95 6.35
CA ILE A 10 -35.53 45.61 6.81
C ILE A 10 -34.35 44.66 6.89
N VAL A 11 -33.49 44.67 5.89
CA VAL A 11 -32.27 43.79 5.87
C VAL A 11 -31.30 44.19 6.97
N LEU A 12 -31.07 45.49 7.17
CA LEU A 12 -30.19 46.00 8.25
C LEU A 12 -30.73 45.62 9.65
N ASN A 13 -32.03 45.71 9.87
CA ASN A 13 -32.67 45.32 11.14
C ASN A 13 -32.63 43.80 11.35
N ALA A 14 -32.71 42.97 10.30
CA ALA A 14 -32.57 41.54 10.39
C ALA A 14 -31.11 41.12 10.76
N ILE A 15 -30.13 41.78 10.18
CA ILE A 15 -28.70 41.55 10.47
C ILE A 15 -28.39 41.95 11.93
N VAL A 16 -28.83 43.09 12.40
CA VAL A 16 -28.62 43.55 13.78
C VAL A 16 -29.28 42.59 14.79
N LYS A 17 -30.48 42.07 14.50
CA LYS A 17 -31.12 41.04 15.34
C LYS A 17 -30.35 39.71 15.34
N MET A 18 -29.80 39.31 14.24
CA MET A 18 -29.00 38.08 14.16
C MET A 18 -27.72 38.19 15.01
N PHE A 19 -27.02 39.32 14.94
CA PHE A 19 -25.82 39.55 15.77
C PHE A 19 -26.13 39.66 17.25
N SER A 20 -27.26 40.27 17.63
CA SER A 20 -27.68 40.31 19.03
C SER A 20 -28.04 38.92 19.60
N CYS A 21 -28.59 38.03 18.76
CA CYS A 21 -28.83 36.64 19.14
C CYS A 21 -27.51 35.85 19.29
N LEU A 22 -26.57 36.02 18.37
CA LEU A 22 -25.24 35.37 18.41
C LEU A 22 -24.43 35.84 19.64
N ARG A 23 -24.47 37.15 19.95
CA ARG A 23 -23.86 37.74 21.15
C ARG A 23 -24.43 37.08 22.42
N ARG A 24 -25.74 37.03 22.55
CA ARG A 24 -26.42 36.46 23.71
C ARG A 24 -26.12 34.95 23.84
N TRP A 25 -26.08 34.22 22.73
CA TRP A 25 -25.72 32.80 22.71
C TRP A 25 -24.29 32.58 23.18
N TRP A 26 -23.32 33.41 22.74
CA TRP A 26 -21.92 33.35 23.15
C TRP A 26 -21.76 33.61 24.65
N GLN A 27 -22.33 34.69 25.15
CA GLN A 27 -22.30 35.09 26.56
C GLN A 27 -22.88 33.97 27.48
N VAL A 28 -23.96 33.34 27.07
CA VAL A 28 -24.56 32.25 27.84
C VAL A 28 -23.67 30.98 27.84
N ARG A 29 -22.87 30.78 26.78
CA ARG A 29 -22.07 29.55 26.62
C ARG A 29 -20.67 29.66 27.21
N THR A 30 -20.08 30.83 27.20
CA THR A 30 -18.68 31.06 27.66
C THR A 30 -18.62 31.77 29.02
N GLY A 31 -19.65 32.47 29.44
CA GLY A 31 -19.66 33.28 30.66
C GLY A 31 -18.84 34.59 30.56
N GLU A 32 -18.32 34.92 29.37
CA GLU A 32 -17.52 36.11 29.12
C GLU A 32 -18.44 37.31 28.74
N GLU A 33 -18.24 38.47 29.35
CA GLU A 33 -19.02 39.66 29.05
C GLU A 33 -18.59 40.30 27.71
N GLU A 34 -17.32 40.19 27.34
CA GLU A 34 -16.79 40.63 26.04
C GLU A 34 -16.87 39.52 25.00
N THR A 35 -17.49 39.85 23.86
CA THR A 35 -17.62 38.87 22.76
C THR A 35 -16.70 39.25 21.60
N PRO A 36 -16.26 38.28 20.78
CA PRO A 36 -15.49 38.55 19.56
C PRO A 36 -16.22 39.45 18.55
N PHE A 37 -17.50 39.75 18.82
CA PHE A 37 -18.38 40.58 17.97
C PHE A 37 -18.54 42.01 18.49
N ASP A 38 -17.87 42.42 19.56
CA ASP A 38 -17.95 43.78 20.15
C ASP A 38 -17.06 44.81 19.44
N GLY A 39 -16.26 44.38 18.42
CA GLY A 39 -15.55 45.30 17.54
C GLY A 39 -16.47 45.98 16.52
N ASP A 40 -15.96 47.05 15.94
CA ASP A 40 -16.64 47.94 15.00
C ASP A 40 -17.41 47.18 13.91
N LEU A 41 -18.73 47.10 14.02
CA LEU A 41 -19.61 46.32 13.16
C LEU A 41 -19.45 46.69 11.66
N GLN A 42 -19.04 47.95 11.41
CA GLN A 42 -18.75 48.44 10.05
C GLN A 42 -17.44 47.85 9.51
N ALA A 43 -16.41 47.67 10.32
CA ALA A 43 -15.14 47.05 9.90
C ALA A 43 -15.33 45.57 9.58
N TRP A 44 -16.11 44.84 10.37
CA TRP A 44 -16.46 43.45 10.13
C TRP A 44 -17.34 43.26 8.87
N GLY A 45 -18.34 44.09 8.70
CA GLY A 45 -19.21 44.07 7.53
C GLY A 45 -18.46 44.37 6.23
N THR A 46 -17.57 45.36 6.24
CA THR A 46 -16.74 45.70 5.07
C THR A 46 -15.72 44.61 4.76
N SER A 47 -15.11 43.97 5.77
CA SER A 47 -14.20 42.86 5.60
C SER A 47 -14.92 41.65 4.99
N LEU A 48 -16.10 41.28 5.48
CA LEU A 48 -16.90 40.18 4.94
C LEU A 48 -17.28 40.42 3.47
N ILE A 49 -17.74 41.63 3.14
CA ILE A 49 -18.08 41.97 1.75
C ILE A 49 -16.84 41.92 0.86
N ALA A 50 -15.69 42.41 1.33
CA ALA A 50 -14.44 42.34 0.57
C ALA A 50 -14.00 40.89 0.31
N HIS A 51 -14.11 39.97 1.30
CA HIS A 51 -13.77 38.57 1.14
C HIS A 51 -14.73 37.86 0.22
N VAL A 52 -16.02 38.08 0.29
CA VAL A 52 -17.02 37.53 -0.61
C VAL A 52 -16.79 38.01 -2.05
N ALA A 53 -16.55 39.32 -2.24
CA ALA A 53 -16.23 39.86 -3.56
C ALA A 53 -14.94 39.25 -4.15
N PHE A 54 -13.92 39.06 -3.31
CA PHE A 54 -12.67 38.43 -3.69
C PHE A 54 -12.86 36.96 -4.10
N LEU A 55 -13.66 36.19 -3.34
CA LEU A 55 -13.98 34.79 -3.69
C LEU A 55 -14.78 34.70 -5.01
N VAL A 56 -15.73 35.61 -5.24
CA VAL A 56 -16.47 35.68 -6.51
C VAL A 56 -15.52 36.02 -7.67
N LEU A 57 -14.58 36.97 -7.43
CA LEU A 57 -13.56 37.30 -8.44
C LEU A 57 -12.66 36.15 -8.77
N ILE A 58 -12.20 35.40 -7.77
CA ILE A 58 -11.40 34.17 -7.97
C ILE A 58 -12.22 33.12 -8.71
N ALA A 59 -13.47 32.91 -8.34
CA ALA A 59 -14.34 31.95 -9.02
C ALA A 59 -14.54 32.32 -10.50
N MET A 60 -14.62 33.62 -10.81
CA MET A 60 -14.70 34.08 -12.21
C MET A 60 -13.38 33.92 -12.98
N LEU A 61 -12.23 34.01 -12.29
CA LEU A 61 -10.91 33.81 -12.91
C LEU A 61 -10.56 32.34 -13.10
N LEU A 62 -11.09 31.44 -12.26
CA LEU A 62 -10.82 30.00 -12.29
C LEU A 62 -11.78 29.21 -13.19
N LEU A 63 -12.85 29.83 -13.68
CA LEU A 63 -13.70 29.22 -14.71
C LEU A 63 -13.06 29.52 -16.06
N PRO A 64 -12.45 28.56 -16.76
CA PRO A 64 -12.04 28.75 -18.14
C PRO A 64 -13.28 29.09 -18.98
N PRO A 65 -13.16 29.99 -19.98
CA PRO A 65 -14.24 30.21 -20.91
C PRO A 65 -14.60 28.84 -21.51
N ARG A 66 -15.84 28.46 -21.40
CA ARG A 66 -16.36 27.27 -22.04
C ARG A 66 -16.33 27.53 -23.55
N ASP A 67 -15.19 27.21 -24.16
CA ASP A 67 -15.19 27.00 -25.60
C ASP A 67 -16.07 25.79 -25.83
N SER A 68 -17.13 26.04 -26.60
CA SER A 68 -18.02 25.02 -27.13
C SER A 68 -17.27 24.20 -28.20
N SER A 69 -16.27 23.45 -27.79
CA SER A 69 -15.78 22.33 -28.56
C SER A 69 -16.83 21.23 -28.43
N GLU A 70 -17.36 20.82 -29.56
CA GLU A 70 -18.37 19.79 -29.76
C GLU A 70 -18.09 18.60 -28.83
N VAL A 71 -18.82 18.55 -27.73
CA VAL A 71 -19.04 17.30 -27.01
C VAL A 71 -19.83 16.45 -27.99
N ILE A 72 -19.19 15.47 -28.61
CA ILE A 72 -19.90 14.35 -29.23
C ILE A 72 -20.62 13.65 -28.07
N LEU A 73 -21.84 14.15 -27.79
CA LEU A 73 -22.84 13.41 -27.05
C LEU A 73 -23.12 12.16 -27.88
N ILE A 74 -22.48 11.04 -27.50
CA ILE A 74 -23.03 9.73 -27.87
C ILE A 74 -24.28 9.60 -27.00
N ASP A 75 -25.36 10.16 -27.50
CA ASP A 75 -26.73 9.90 -27.04
C ASP A 75 -27.11 8.49 -27.53
N ALA A 76 -26.55 7.48 -26.90
CA ALA A 76 -27.15 6.18 -26.86
C ALA A 76 -28.09 6.23 -25.65
N PRO A 77 -29.42 6.15 -25.86
CA PRO A 77 -30.32 5.87 -24.77
C PRO A 77 -29.86 4.52 -24.19
N VAL A 78 -29.17 4.54 -23.09
CA VAL A 78 -29.07 3.38 -22.20
C VAL A 78 -30.49 3.29 -21.64
N GLU A 79 -31.39 2.57 -22.30
CA GLU A 79 -32.42 1.88 -21.56
C GLU A 79 -31.68 1.03 -20.54
N ILE A 80 -31.60 1.58 -19.35
CA ILE A 80 -31.35 0.79 -18.15
C ILE A 80 -32.65 0.00 -18.03
N GLU A 81 -32.74 -1.16 -18.71
CA GLU A 81 -33.52 -2.23 -18.15
C GLU A 81 -33.00 -2.34 -16.73
N GLU A 82 -33.84 -1.97 -15.77
CA GLU A 82 -33.68 -2.41 -14.40
C GLU A 82 -33.56 -3.93 -14.50
N VAL A 83 -32.34 -4.41 -14.62
CA VAL A 83 -32.03 -5.80 -14.33
C VAL A 83 -32.42 -5.90 -12.86
N ASP A 84 -33.58 -6.50 -12.62
CA ASP A 84 -33.96 -6.96 -11.30
C ASP A 84 -32.69 -7.48 -10.68
N LEU A 85 -32.26 -6.78 -9.64
CA LEU A 85 -31.18 -7.23 -8.78
C LEU A 85 -31.63 -8.63 -8.37
N VAL A 86 -31.06 -9.64 -9.01
CA VAL A 86 -31.19 -11.00 -8.55
C VAL A 86 -30.81 -10.89 -7.09
N GLU A 87 -31.81 -10.99 -6.22
CA GLU A 87 -31.61 -11.05 -4.78
C GLU A 87 -30.41 -11.95 -4.59
N ASP A 88 -29.39 -11.43 -3.91
CA ASP A 88 -28.22 -12.21 -3.49
C ASP A 88 -28.79 -13.44 -2.79
N LEU A 89 -28.95 -14.52 -3.54
CA LEU A 89 -29.16 -15.83 -2.94
C LEU A 89 -27.97 -15.97 -1.99
N PRO A 90 -28.23 -16.19 -0.68
CA PRO A 90 -27.17 -16.45 0.25
C PRO A 90 -26.45 -17.69 -0.29
N LEU A 91 -25.31 -17.45 -0.97
CA LEU A 91 -24.38 -18.52 -1.27
C LEU A 91 -23.94 -19.05 0.08
N ALA A 92 -24.62 -20.11 0.52
CA ALA A 92 -24.18 -20.93 1.61
C ALA A 92 -22.79 -21.44 1.18
N PHE A 93 -21.76 -20.70 1.56
CA PHE A 93 -20.41 -21.23 1.56
C PHE A 93 -20.41 -22.37 2.58
N THR A 94 -20.64 -23.56 2.11
CA THR A 94 -20.11 -24.70 2.82
C THR A 94 -18.62 -24.44 2.89
N VAL A 95 -18.15 -24.13 4.08
CA VAL A 95 -16.73 -24.08 4.39
C VAL A 95 -16.27 -25.55 4.37
N ASP A 96 -16.17 -26.08 3.15
CA ASP A 96 -15.34 -27.23 2.94
C ASP A 96 -13.92 -26.71 3.07
N THR A 97 -13.20 -27.19 4.04
CA THR A 97 -11.80 -26.91 4.33
C THR A 97 -10.85 -27.44 3.24
N ALA A 98 -11.37 -27.77 2.08
CA ALA A 98 -10.60 -28.01 0.89
C ALA A 98 -9.85 -26.73 0.53
N VAL A 99 -8.55 -26.84 0.51
CA VAL A 99 -7.61 -25.81 0.08
C VAL A 99 -8.03 -25.32 -1.31
N HIS A 100 -8.86 -24.26 -1.36
CA HIS A 100 -9.13 -23.57 -2.60
C HIS A 100 -7.86 -22.87 -3.04
N VAL A 101 -7.09 -23.57 -3.87
CA VAL A 101 -6.03 -22.95 -4.64
C VAL A 101 -6.73 -22.06 -5.65
N GLU A 102 -6.87 -20.78 -5.32
CA GLU A 102 -7.40 -19.77 -6.24
C GLU A 102 -6.36 -19.46 -7.31
N ILE A 103 -6.21 -20.39 -8.21
CA ILE A 103 -5.39 -20.27 -9.41
C ILE A 103 -6.37 -20.48 -10.54
N GLY A 104 -6.73 -19.43 -11.27
CA GLY A 104 -7.66 -19.47 -12.39
C GLY A 104 -8.78 -20.52 -12.22
N ALA A 105 -9.98 -20.21 -12.48
CA ALA A 105 -11.18 -20.90 -12.01
C ALA A 105 -11.31 -22.40 -12.34
N GLN A 106 -10.38 -23.01 -13.02
CA GLN A 106 -10.58 -24.39 -13.50
C GLN A 106 -9.48 -25.41 -13.19
N SER A 107 -8.34 -24.99 -12.68
CA SER A 107 -7.28 -25.97 -12.34
C SER A 107 -7.61 -26.78 -11.08
N ILE A 108 -8.60 -26.37 -10.32
CA ILE A 108 -8.96 -27.02 -9.04
C ILE A 108 -9.61 -28.37 -9.24
N ASN A 109 -10.46 -28.52 -10.24
CA ASN A 109 -11.14 -29.79 -10.49
C ASN A 109 -10.16 -30.90 -10.92
N GLY A 110 -9.13 -30.58 -11.72
CA GLY A 110 -8.10 -31.55 -12.09
C GLY A 110 -7.25 -32.03 -10.92
N LEU A 111 -7.00 -31.15 -9.94
CA LEU A 111 -6.22 -31.50 -8.76
C LEU A 111 -7.02 -32.40 -7.80
N HIS A 112 -8.35 -32.20 -7.70
CA HIS A 112 -9.24 -33.05 -6.89
C HIS A 112 -9.36 -34.48 -7.47
N GLU A 113 -9.43 -34.61 -8.80
CA GLU A 113 -9.43 -35.93 -9.43
C GLU A 113 -8.09 -36.65 -9.26
N ALA A 114 -6.97 -35.92 -9.32
CA ALA A 114 -5.64 -36.50 -9.08
C ALA A 114 -5.44 -36.92 -7.61
N LEU A 115 -6.01 -36.19 -6.64
CA LEU A 115 -5.94 -36.53 -5.22
C LEU A 115 -6.90 -37.65 -4.84
N ALA A 116 -8.04 -37.78 -5.53
CA ALA A 116 -8.99 -38.87 -5.32
C ALA A 116 -8.51 -40.24 -5.88
N ALA A 117 -7.55 -40.21 -6.79
CA ALA A 117 -6.94 -41.39 -7.38
C ALA A 117 -5.72 -41.91 -6.59
N ALA A 118 -5.28 -41.25 -5.53
CA ALA A 118 -4.18 -41.72 -4.71
C ALA A 118 -4.66 -42.92 -3.84
N PRO A 119 -3.99 -44.07 -3.86
CA PRO A 119 -4.36 -45.21 -3.04
C PRO A 119 -4.17 -44.87 -1.56
N GLN A 120 -5.16 -45.20 -0.74
CA GLN A 120 -5.06 -45.15 0.72
C GLN A 120 -3.94 -46.10 1.16
N VAL A 121 -2.86 -45.54 1.71
CA VAL A 121 -1.84 -46.32 2.37
C VAL A 121 -2.32 -46.63 3.79
N SER A 122 -2.61 -47.90 4.02
CA SER A 122 -2.94 -48.43 5.35
C SER A 122 -1.71 -48.34 6.28
N ASP A 123 -1.98 -47.90 7.52
CA ASP A 123 -1.06 -47.89 8.64
C ASP A 123 -0.18 -49.12 8.73
N THR A 124 1.12 -48.95 8.56
CA THR A 124 2.12 -49.80 9.19
C THR A 124 3.34 -48.94 9.54
N SER A 125 3.60 -48.89 10.83
CA SER A 125 4.75 -48.29 11.48
C SER A 125 6.05 -48.85 10.93
N ASP A 126 6.90 -47.99 10.41
CA ASP A 126 8.35 -47.89 10.54
C ASP A 126 8.86 -46.86 9.53
N ALA A 127 9.09 -45.62 10.04
CA ALA A 127 9.66 -44.56 9.24
C ALA A 127 11.18 -44.59 9.38
N PRO A 128 11.97 -44.71 8.29
CA PRO A 128 13.35 -44.32 8.32
C PRO A 128 13.44 -42.78 8.31
N GLU A 129 14.28 -42.21 9.15
CA GLU A 129 14.67 -40.80 9.10
C GLU A 129 15.25 -40.48 7.71
N LEU A 130 14.51 -39.75 6.94
CA LEU A 130 14.96 -39.17 5.68
C LEU A 130 15.53 -37.77 5.98
N ASP A 131 16.86 -37.71 5.84
CA ASP A 131 17.61 -36.47 5.80
C ASP A 131 17.22 -35.68 4.54
N LEU A 132 16.28 -34.73 4.69
CA LEU A 132 15.75 -33.93 3.58
C LEU A 132 16.55 -32.62 3.47
N THR A 133 17.75 -32.69 2.94
CA THR A 133 18.39 -31.57 2.31
C THR A 133 17.75 -31.36 0.93
N PHE A 134 16.72 -30.50 0.87
CA PHE A 134 16.14 -30.11 -0.41
C PHE A 134 17.06 -29.10 -1.11
N ASP A 135 17.77 -29.59 -2.11
CA ASP A 135 18.35 -28.77 -3.16
C ASP A 135 17.19 -28.26 -4.04
N VAL A 136 16.84 -26.97 -3.92
CA VAL A 136 15.75 -26.34 -4.66
C VAL A 136 16.23 -26.12 -6.09
N GLY A 137 16.17 -27.16 -6.90
CA GLY A 137 16.48 -27.14 -8.32
C GLY A 137 15.35 -26.51 -9.17
N PRO A 138 15.59 -26.24 -10.45
CA PRO A 138 14.61 -25.60 -11.35
C PRO A 138 13.30 -26.39 -11.57
N LEU A 139 13.22 -27.64 -11.10
CA LEU A 139 12.05 -28.52 -11.23
C LEU A 139 10.83 -28.08 -10.37
N GLU A 140 11.04 -27.47 -9.21
CA GLU A 140 9.91 -27.00 -8.39
C GLU A 140 9.20 -25.77 -8.99
N VAL A 141 9.93 -24.93 -9.72
CA VAL A 141 9.33 -23.80 -10.44
C VAL A 141 8.44 -24.32 -11.57
N GLN A 142 8.83 -25.37 -12.22
CA GLN A 142 8.07 -25.98 -13.33
C GLN A 142 6.79 -26.66 -12.85
N GLN A 143 6.84 -27.40 -11.72
CA GLN A 143 5.64 -28.00 -11.12
C GLN A 143 4.67 -26.96 -10.55
N ALA A 144 5.16 -25.86 -9.97
CA ALA A 144 4.32 -24.74 -9.54
C ALA A 144 3.69 -24.00 -10.73
N ILE A 145 4.34 -24.02 -11.88
CA ILE A 145 3.85 -23.45 -13.14
C ILE A 145 2.74 -24.33 -13.75
N GLU A 146 2.92 -25.65 -13.75
CA GLU A 146 1.89 -26.60 -14.24
C GLU A 146 0.60 -26.57 -13.41
N ALA A 147 0.69 -26.28 -12.10
CA ALA A 147 -0.47 -26.15 -11.23
C ALA A 147 -1.23 -24.82 -11.39
N ALA A 148 -0.65 -23.82 -12.05
CA ALA A 148 -1.23 -22.49 -12.20
C ALA A 148 -1.79 -22.31 -13.63
N THR A 149 -2.84 -23.02 -13.97
CA THR A 149 -3.55 -22.82 -15.22
C THR A 149 -4.39 -21.55 -15.15
N GLY A 150 -4.23 -20.65 -16.13
CA GLY A 150 -5.04 -19.45 -16.23
C GLY A 150 -6.52 -19.74 -16.50
N PRO A 151 -7.35 -18.73 -16.46
CA PRO A 151 -8.78 -18.91 -16.70
C PRO A 151 -8.99 -19.40 -18.13
N ARG A 152 -9.63 -20.54 -18.30
CA ARG A 152 -10.26 -20.85 -19.57
C ARG A 152 -11.33 -19.79 -19.80
N PHE A 153 -11.40 -19.32 -21.03
CA PHE A 153 -12.40 -18.30 -21.41
C PHE A 153 -13.81 -18.94 -21.47
N GLN A 154 -14.32 -19.36 -20.33
CA GLN A 154 -15.65 -19.93 -20.24
C GLN A 154 -16.68 -18.85 -19.85
N GLU A 155 -17.91 -19.04 -20.31
CA GLU A 155 -19.03 -18.14 -20.17
C GLU A 155 -19.49 -17.87 -18.73
N ASN A 156 -18.95 -18.59 -17.74
CA ASN A 156 -19.37 -18.47 -16.35
C ASN A 156 -18.78 -17.21 -15.69
N LEU A 157 -19.64 -16.31 -15.28
CA LEU A 157 -19.40 -15.07 -14.53
C LEU A 157 -18.67 -15.24 -13.19
N LEU A 158 -18.26 -16.44 -12.82
CA LEU A 158 -17.66 -16.81 -11.55
C LEU A 158 -16.13 -16.99 -11.59
N VAL A 159 -15.47 -16.63 -12.71
CA VAL A 159 -14.02 -16.73 -12.84
C VAL A 159 -13.34 -15.67 -11.98
N VAL A 160 -12.47 -16.10 -11.10
CA VAL A 160 -11.72 -15.23 -10.18
C VAL A 160 -10.23 -15.30 -10.53
N GLY A 161 -9.58 -14.15 -10.65
CA GLY A 161 -8.16 -14.05 -10.99
C GLY A 161 -7.22 -14.47 -9.87
N ALA A 162 -6.00 -14.86 -10.23
CA ALA A 162 -4.95 -15.24 -9.30
C ALA A 162 -4.18 -14.02 -8.76
N THR A 163 -3.97 -13.99 -7.46
CA THR A 163 -3.25 -12.92 -6.77
C THR A 163 -2.08 -13.48 -5.94
N GLY A 164 -1.08 -12.66 -5.66
CA GLY A 164 0.06 -13.05 -4.83
C GLY A 164 1.05 -13.97 -5.54
N VAL A 165 1.11 -13.93 -6.87
CA VAL A 165 2.13 -14.64 -7.66
C VAL A 165 3.41 -13.80 -7.68
N GLY A 166 4.34 -14.10 -6.77
CA GLY A 166 5.61 -13.40 -6.67
C GLY A 166 6.64 -13.95 -7.65
N THR A 167 7.25 -13.08 -8.46
CA THR A 167 8.32 -13.44 -9.39
C THR A 167 9.60 -12.64 -9.14
N THR A 168 10.75 -13.25 -9.43
CA THR A 168 12.04 -12.56 -9.41
C THR A 168 12.31 -11.99 -10.80
N GLY A 169 12.14 -10.67 -10.94
CA GLY A 169 12.25 -9.98 -12.22
C GLY A 169 11.04 -10.22 -13.16
N ALA A 170 10.99 -9.47 -14.25
CA ALA A 170 9.91 -9.56 -15.25
C ALA A 170 9.92 -10.88 -16.02
N ALA A 171 11.07 -11.55 -16.06
CA ALA A 171 11.29 -12.78 -16.80
C ALA A 171 10.26 -13.88 -16.49
N GLY A 172 10.13 -14.21 -15.21
CA GLY A 172 9.21 -15.27 -14.79
C GLY A 172 7.73 -14.90 -15.03
N ALA A 173 7.39 -13.62 -15.02
CA ALA A 173 6.05 -13.16 -15.36
C ALA A 173 5.76 -13.35 -16.85
N ILE A 174 6.75 -13.06 -17.70
CA ILE A 174 6.63 -13.22 -19.16
C ILE A 174 6.49 -14.69 -19.54
N ASP A 175 7.35 -15.56 -19.01
CA ASP A 175 7.27 -17.01 -19.27
C ASP A 175 5.87 -17.54 -18.91
N ARG A 176 5.31 -17.06 -17.80
CA ARG A 176 3.95 -17.43 -17.40
C ARG A 176 2.88 -16.87 -18.33
N ILE A 177 3.02 -15.61 -18.79
CA ILE A 177 2.10 -15.00 -19.76
C ILE A 177 2.13 -15.74 -21.08
N THR A 178 3.32 -16.21 -21.52
CA THR A 178 3.44 -17.04 -22.73
C THR A 178 2.59 -18.31 -22.64
N GLN A 179 2.60 -18.97 -21.47
CA GLN A 179 1.73 -20.13 -21.24
C GLN A 179 0.24 -19.77 -21.25
N GLU A 180 -0.15 -18.63 -20.66
CA GLU A 180 -1.54 -18.18 -20.70
C GLU A 180 -1.99 -17.87 -22.14
N ILE A 181 -1.11 -17.29 -22.98
CA ILE A 181 -1.37 -17.06 -24.39
C ILE A 181 -1.56 -18.39 -25.12
N LEU A 182 -0.67 -19.37 -24.87
CA LEU A 182 -0.78 -20.71 -25.47
C LEU A 182 -2.12 -21.37 -25.11
N MET A 183 -2.49 -21.37 -23.84
CA MET A 183 -3.76 -21.94 -23.38
C MET A 183 -4.97 -21.23 -24.01
N SER A 184 -4.88 -19.91 -24.21
CA SER A 184 -5.90 -19.16 -24.93
C SER A 184 -5.99 -19.57 -26.40
N LEU A 185 -4.83 -19.83 -27.04
CA LEU A 185 -4.76 -20.32 -28.44
C LEU A 185 -5.27 -21.76 -28.60
N GLU A 186 -5.15 -22.60 -27.57
CA GLU A 186 -5.73 -23.95 -27.57
C GLU A 186 -7.26 -23.90 -27.67
N ASP A 187 -7.87 -22.90 -27.06
CA ASP A 187 -9.32 -22.68 -27.12
C ASP A 187 -9.71 -22.05 -28.46
N ARG A 188 -9.17 -20.87 -28.79
CA ARG A 188 -9.48 -20.14 -30.03
C ARG A 188 -8.40 -19.13 -30.41
N LYS A 189 -8.54 -18.52 -31.61
CA LYS A 189 -7.68 -17.40 -32.02
C LYS A 189 -7.61 -16.34 -30.92
N THR A 190 -6.46 -15.75 -30.71
CA THR A 190 -6.22 -14.84 -29.59
C THR A 190 -5.73 -13.48 -30.08
N LEU A 191 -6.22 -12.41 -29.46
CA LEU A 191 -5.67 -11.06 -29.54
C LEU A 191 -5.06 -10.70 -28.19
N VAL A 192 -3.78 -10.37 -28.18
CA VAL A 192 -3.07 -9.88 -26.99
C VAL A 192 -2.86 -8.38 -27.11
N VAL A 193 -3.32 -7.63 -26.14
CA VAL A 193 -3.15 -6.17 -26.06
C VAL A 193 -2.21 -5.85 -24.91
N TRP A 194 -1.01 -5.37 -25.25
CA TRP A 194 -0.04 -4.91 -24.27
C TRP A 194 -0.26 -3.44 -23.96
N LEU A 195 -0.42 -3.11 -22.69
CA LEU A 195 -0.58 -1.73 -22.20
C LEU A 195 0.66 -1.39 -21.36
N PHE A 196 1.48 -0.49 -21.87
CA PHE A 196 2.72 -0.06 -21.22
C PHE A 196 2.55 1.31 -20.60
N ASP A 197 2.89 1.40 -19.35
CA ASP A 197 3.08 2.63 -18.63
C ASP A 197 4.29 3.40 -19.17
N GLN A 198 4.13 4.73 -19.35
CA GLN A 198 5.14 5.62 -19.92
C GLN A 198 6.07 6.22 -18.85
N SER A 199 5.90 5.87 -17.57
CA SER A 199 6.74 6.36 -16.47
C SER A 199 8.22 6.06 -16.71
N ALA A 200 9.09 6.93 -16.16
CA ALA A 200 10.54 6.81 -16.28
C ALA A 200 11.10 5.57 -15.59
N SER A 201 10.48 5.16 -14.50
CA SER A 201 10.86 3.99 -13.70
C SER A 201 10.75 2.67 -14.47
N LEU A 202 9.84 2.60 -15.44
CA LEU A 202 9.59 1.41 -16.25
C LEU A 202 10.41 1.32 -17.54
N GLU A 203 11.20 2.32 -17.89
CA GLU A 203 12.02 2.30 -19.10
C GLU A 203 12.90 1.04 -19.20
N ARG A 204 13.58 0.68 -18.11
CA ARG A 204 14.39 -0.53 -18.04
C ARG A 204 13.54 -1.80 -18.15
N GLN A 205 12.39 -1.84 -17.50
CA GLN A 205 11.50 -3.00 -17.52
C GLN A 205 10.88 -3.19 -18.91
N ARG A 206 10.53 -2.10 -19.60
CA ARG A 206 10.10 -2.14 -21.00
C ARG A 206 11.18 -2.73 -21.90
N ALA A 207 12.47 -2.34 -21.72
CA ALA A 207 13.57 -2.92 -22.45
C ALA A 207 13.75 -4.41 -22.19
N GLU A 208 13.68 -4.86 -20.93
CA GLU A 208 13.73 -6.28 -20.57
C GLU A 208 12.58 -7.08 -21.19
N ILE A 209 11.36 -6.51 -21.25
CA ILE A 209 10.21 -7.14 -21.91
C ILE A 209 10.43 -7.18 -23.42
N HIS A 210 10.91 -6.08 -24.02
CA HIS A 210 11.21 -6.02 -25.44
C HIS A 210 12.20 -7.10 -25.89
N GLU A 211 13.31 -7.30 -25.16
CA GLU A 211 14.28 -8.36 -25.45
C GLU A 211 13.66 -9.77 -25.39
N ARG A 212 12.59 -9.93 -24.60
CA ARG A 212 11.92 -11.23 -24.45
C ARG A 212 10.78 -11.46 -25.41
N PHE A 213 10.36 -10.45 -26.15
CA PHE A 213 9.31 -10.62 -27.16
C PHE A 213 9.72 -11.64 -28.23
N ASP A 214 10.97 -11.62 -28.69
CA ASP A 214 11.49 -12.63 -29.62
C ASP A 214 11.27 -14.03 -29.04
N ARG A 215 11.64 -14.23 -27.78
CA ARG A 215 11.52 -15.53 -27.13
C ARG A 215 10.07 -15.99 -27.00
N ILE A 216 9.12 -15.09 -26.67
CA ILE A 216 7.69 -15.43 -26.61
C ILE A 216 7.23 -15.98 -27.96
N TYR A 217 7.54 -15.26 -29.04
CA TYR A 217 7.11 -15.65 -30.37
C TYR A 217 7.89 -16.86 -30.91
N GLU A 218 9.18 -17.00 -30.58
CA GLU A 218 9.97 -18.17 -30.90
C GLU A 218 9.43 -19.43 -30.19
N GLU A 219 9.13 -19.34 -28.90
CA GLU A 219 8.54 -20.44 -28.14
C GLU A 219 7.19 -20.84 -28.71
N LEU A 220 6.32 -19.87 -29.02
CA LEU A 220 5.05 -20.13 -29.69
C LEU A 220 5.25 -20.72 -31.09
N GLY A 221 6.23 -20.22 -31.86
CA GLY A 221 6.58 -20.77 -33.19
C GLY A 221 7.14 -22.18 -33.13
N VAL A 222 7.97 -22.52 -32.15
CA VAL A 222 8.46 -23.90 -31.90
C VAL A 222 7.29 -24.79 -31.55
N ILE A 223 6.37 -24.39 -30.77
CA ILE A 223 5.18 -25.16 -30.40
C ILE A 223 4.28 -25.34 -31.62
N GLU A 224 4.11 -24.32 -32.47
CA GLU A 224 3.43 -24.42 -33.75
C GLU A 224 4.10 -25.44 -34.68
N ALA A 225 5.43 -25.33 -34.87
CA ALA A 225 6.22 -26.22 -35.70
C ALA A 225 6.21 -27.68 -35.23
N SER A 226 6.11 -27.88 -33.89
CA SER A 226 5.96 -29.22 -33.30
C SER A 226 4.61 -29.88 -33.60
N GLY A 227 3.72 -29.14 -34.25
CA GLY A 227 2.41 -29.64 -34.66
C GLY A 227 1.38 -29.64 -33.55
N ASN A 228 1.54 -28.75 -32.56
CA ASN A 228 0.57 -28.58 -31.48
C ASN A 228 -0.84 -28.35 -32.03
N PRO A 229 -1.86 -29.09 -31.53
CA PRO A 229 -3.25 -28.97 -31.99
C PRO A 229 -3.81 -27.55 -31.93
N ALA A 230 -3.34 -26.73 -30.99
CA ALA A 230 -3.76 -25.35 -30.82
C ALA A 230 -3.59 -24.51 -32.10
N PHE A 231 -2.46 -24.68 -32.80
CA PHE A 231 -2.18 -23.94 -34.04
C PHE A 231 -2.83 -24.57 -35.26
N LYS A 232 -2.92 -25.92 -35.31
CA LYS A 232 -3.57 -26.66 -36.44
C LYS A 232 -5.05 -26.35 -36.55
N LYS A 233 -5.70 -26.06 -35.44
CA LYS A 233 -7.14 -25.74 -35.36
C LYS A 233 -7.47 -24.38 -36.00
N HIS A 234 -6.51 -23.45 -36.07
CA HIS A 234 -6.74 -22.05 -36.45
C HIS A 234 -5.94 -21.66 -37.70
N ASN A 235 -6.48 -21.98 -38.87
CA ASN A 235 -5.93 -21.51 -40.13
C ASN A 235 -6.11 -20.00 -40.25
N ASN A 236 -5.02 -19.24 -40.47
CA ASN A 236 -5.01 -17.79 -40.68
C ASN A 236 -4.92 -16.93 -39.39
N LYS A 237 -3.72 -16.40 -39.14
CA LYS A 237 -3.40 -15.42 -38.07
C LYS A 237 -3.96 -15.81 -36.69
N PRO A 238 -3.48 -16.90 -36.09
CA PRO A 238 -4.00 -17.38 -34.81
C PRO A 238 -3.77 -16.35 -33.68
N LEU A 239 -2.60 -15.69 -33.69
CA LEU A 239 -2.21 -14.68 -32.71
C LEU A 239 -2.12 -13.30 -33.36
N LEU A 240 -2.82 -12.31 -32.79
CA LEU A 240 -2.66 -10.90 -33.11
C LEU A 240 -2.17 -10.14 -31.89
N THR A 241 -1.38 -9.10 -32.12
CA THR A 241 -0.86 -8.27 -31.03
C THR A 241 -1.16 -6.78 -31.30
N SER A 242 -1.49 -6.04 -30.25
CA SER A 242 -1.61 -4.59 -30.24
C SER A 242 -0.80 -4.02 -29.09
N VAL A 243 -0.28 -2.80 -29.26
CA VAL A 243 0.49 -2.09 -28.24
C VAL A 243 -0.16 -0.76 -27.93
N VAL A 244 -0.39 -0.51 -26.67
CA VAL A 244 -0.97 0.73 -26.13
C VAL A 244 0.05 1.31 -25.13
N ALA A 245 0.29 2.60 -25.19
CA ALA A 245 1.06 3.34 -24.21
C ALA A 245 0.11 4.24 -23.41
N PHE A 246 0.30 4.32 -22.10
CA PHE A 246 -0.51 5.17 -21.23
C PHE A 246 0.35 5.91 -20.20
N GLY A 247 -0.11 7.07 -19.84
CA GLY A 247 0.37 8.01 -18.85
C GLY A 247 -0.78 8.96 -18.58
N GLU A 248 -0.56 10.27 -18.74
CA GLU A 248 -1.66 11.26 -18.76
C GLU A 248 -2.63 11.01 -19.92
N GLN A 249 -2.11 10.54 -21.05
CA GLN A 249 -2.90 10.20 -22.24
C GLN A 249 -2.74 8.72 -22.61
N VAL A 250 -3.76 8.19 -23.31
CA VAL A 250 -3.77 6.81 -23.82
C VAL A 250 -3.55 6.81 -25.33
N THR A 251 -2.48 6.18 -25.79
CA THR A 251 -2.10 6.16 -27.20
C THR A 251 -1.94 4.74 -27.72
N PHE A 252 -2.66 4.40 -28.79
CA PHE A 252 -2.47 3.14 -29.51
C PHE A 252 -1.27 3.25 -30.44
N ARG A 253 -0.15 2.61 -30.08
CA ARG A 253 1.08 2.56 -30.90
C ARG A 253 0.90 1.62 -32.08
N VAL A 254 0.25 0.48 -31.87
CA VAL A 254 -0.23 -0.42 -32.93
C VAL A 254 -1.74 -0.26 -33.02
N LYS A 255 -2.19 0.52 -34.00
CA LYS A 255 -3.62 0.90 -34.14
C LYS A 255 -4.50 -0.24 -34.63
N THR A 256 -3.98 -1.06 -35.54
CA THR A 256 -4.63 -2.28 -36.05
C THR A 256 -3.83 -3.47 -35.57
N PRO A 257 -4.42 -4.40 -34.82
CA PRO A 257 -3.72 -5.56 -34.35
C PRO A 257 -3.01 -6.32 -35.49
N THR A 258 -1.75 -6.65 -35.28
CA THR A 258 -0.85 -7.24 -36.29
C THR A 258 -0.26 -8.57 -35.80
N ASP A 259 0.18 -9.39 -36.72
CA ASP A 259 1.00 -10.60 -36.53
C ASP A 259 2.48 -10.33 -36.83
N ASP A 260 2.81 -9.08 -37.25
CA ASP A 260 4.18 -8.67 -37.53
C ASP A 260 4.94 -8.32 -36.23
N LEU A 261 5.88 -9.17 -35.84
CA LEU A 261 6.69 -9.01 -34.63
C LEU A 261 7.57 -7.75 -34.69
N GLU A 262 8.10 -7.43 -35.85
CA GLU A 262 8.99 -6.26 -36.01
C GLU A 262 8.21 -4.94 -35.82
N GLU A 263 6.96 -4.89 -36.30
CA GLU A 263 6.06 -3.75 -36.05
C GLU A 263 5.77 -3.60 -34.55
N VAL A 264 5.50 -4.71 -33.86
CA VAL A 264 5.22 -4.72 -32.41
C VAL A 264 6.46 -4.26 -31.61
N LYS A 265 7.64 -4.80 -31.91
CA LYS A 265 8.90 -4.42 -31.24
C LYS A 265 9.24 -2.96 -31.44
N LYS A 266 9.11 -2.47 -32.65
CA LYS A 266 9.31 -1.06 -32.99
C LYS A 266 8.37 -0.17 -32.18
N ALA A 267 7.09 -0.53 -32.11
CA ALA A 267 6.09 0.21 -31.36
C ALA A 267 6.42 0.31 -29.85
N ILE A 268 7.04 -0.73 -29.26
CA ILE A 268 7.47 -0.71 -27.86
C ILE A 268 8.68 0.21 -27.63
N ILE A 269 9.67 0.16 -28.52
CA ILE A 269 10.87 1.03 -28.42
C ILE A 269 10.49 2.52 -28.56
N GLU A 270 9.53 2.81 -29.45
CA GLU A 270 9.08 4.18 -29.73
C GLU A 270 8.12 4.74 -28.66
N ILE A 271 7.91 4.06 -27.54
CA ILE A 271 7.12 4.60 -26.43
C ILE A 271 7.88 5.76 -25.80
N GLU A 272 7.34 6.95 -25.95
CA GLU A 272 7.88 8.17 -25.36
C GLU A 272 7.64 8.17 -23.85
N ARG A 273 8.55 8.79 -23.11
CA ARG A 273 8.44 8.96 -21.67
C ARG A 273 7.41 10.04 -21.35
N ASP A 274 6.57 9.80 -20.37
CA ASP A 274 5.68 10.77 -19.73
C ASP A 274 6.28 11.26 -18.41
N ASP A 275 6.49 12.55 -18.27
CA ASP A 275 6.99 13.20 -17.06
C ASP A 275 5.87 13.87 -16.25
N SER A 276 4.60 13.67 -16.61
CA SER A 276 3.44 14.25 -15.90
C SER A 276 3.28 13.70 -14.48
N GLY A 277 3.69 12.42 -14.28
CA GLY A 277 3.44 11.67 -13.05
C GLY A 277 1.95 11.39 -12.83
N VAL A 278 1.20 11.25 -13.94
CA VAL A 278 -0.20 10.84 -13.96
C VAL A 278 -0.30 9.53 -14.74
N GLU A 279 -0.88 8.51 -14.15
CA GLU A 279 -1.01 7.18 -14.75
C GLU A 279 -2.47 6.74 -14.78
N ASN A 280 -3.10 6.92 -15.94
CA ASN A 280 -4.51 6.61 -16.19
C ASN A 280 -4.66 5.15 -16.64
N VAL A 281 -4.28 4.21 -15.77
CA VAL A 281 -4.24 2.77 -16.09
C VAL A 281 -5.63 2.17 -16.29
N PHE A 282 -6.62 2.55 -15.47
CA PHE A 282 -7.97 1.99 -15.58
C PHE A 282 -8.69 2.52 -16.81
N ALA A 283 -8.52 3.80 -17.15
CA ALA A 283 -9.00 4.37 -18.39
C ALA A 283 -8.35 3.68 -19.60
N ALA A 284 -7.05 3.44 -19.58
CA ALA A 284 -6.33 2.75 -20.65
C ALA A 284 -6.88 1.34 -20.89
N VAL A 285 -7.09 0.56 -19.82
CA VAL A 285 -7.70 -0.78 -19.90
C VAL A 285 -9.13 -0.70 -20.43
N GLY A 286 -9.94 0.23 -19.92
CA GLY A 286 -11.32 0.43 -20.37
C GLY A 286 -11.43 0.80 -21.85
N ILE A 287 -10.60 1.74 -22.31
CA ILE A 287 -10.53 2.16 -23.72
C ILE A 287 -10.06 1.00 -24.61
N ALA A 288 -9.02 0.26 -24.18
CA ALA A 288 -8.52 -0.90 -24.92
C ALA A 288 -9.61 -1.99 -25.04
N ALA A 289 -10.31 -2.30 -23.95
CA ALA A 289 -11.39 -3.27 -23.94
C ALA A 289 -12.54 -2.85 -24.87
N GLN A 290 -12.95 -1.59 -24.82
CA GLN A 290 -14.01 -1.06 -25.72
C GLN A 290 -13.59 -1.12 -27.18
N ARG A 291 -12.35 -0.74 -27.51
CA ARG A 291 -11.85 -0.77 -28.88
C ARG A 291 -11.73 -2.18 -29.42
N CYS A 292 -11.29 -3.11 -28.60
CA CYS A 292 -11.08 -4.52 -29.00
C CYS A 292 -12.37 -5.36 -28.93
N ARG A 293 -13.52 -4.77 -28.54
CA ARG A 293 -14.79 -5.50 -28.46
C ARG A 293 -15.20 -6.16 -29.77
N ALA A 294 -14.87 -5.56 -30.92
CA ALA A 294 -15.19 -6.09 -32.24
C ALA A 294 -14.57 -7.49 -32.45
N TYR A 295 -13.41 -7.78 -31.85
CA TYR A 295 -12.77 -9.10 -31.93
C TYR A 295 -13.44 -10.16 -31.04
N ARG A 296 -14.40 -9.75 -30.19
CA ARG A 296 -15.28 -10.60 -29.37
C ARG A 296 -16.68 -10.72 -30.00
N THR A 297 -16.85 -10.32 -31.24
CA THR A 297 -18.12 -10.54 -31.97
C THR A 297 -18.37 -12.02 -32.08
N ARG A 298 -19.59 -12.44 -31.80
CA ARG A 298 -20.00 -13.84 -31.86
C ARG A 298 -20.17 -14.25 -33.31
N ASP A 299 -19.66 -15.41 -33.66
CA ASP A 299 -19.90 -16.08 -34.90
C ASP A 299 -21.40 -16.45 -34.96
N GLU A 300 -22.05 -16.19 -36.10
CA GLU A 300 -23.49 -16.41 -36.27
C GLU A 300 -23.87 -17.90 -36.23
N GLU A 301 -22.94 -18.80 -36.64
CA GLU A 301 -23.20 -20.23 -36.69
C GLU A 301 -22.92 -20.93 -35.34
N THR A 302 -21.86 -20.55 -34.66
CA THR A 302 -21.40 -21.21 -33.42
C THR A 302 -21.91 -20.51 -32.16
N GLY A 303 -22.28 -19.22 -32.25
CA GLY A 303 -22.63 -18.39 -31.11
C GLY A 303 -21.43 -18.01 -30.23
N GLU A 304 -20.24 -18.48 -30.59
CA GLU A 304 -19.00 -18.23 -29.83
C GLU A 304 -18.21 -17.03 -30.37
N PRO A 305 -17.44 -16.32 -29.56
CA PRO A 305 -16.63 -15.21 -30.05
C PRO A 305 -15.52 -15.69 -30.97
N GLU A 306 -15.25 -14.91 -32.04
CA GLU A 306 -14.22 -15.22 -33.03
C GLU A 306 -12.82 -15.33 -32.39
N ARG A 307 -12.49 -14.42 -31.45
CA ARG A 307 -11.20 -14.38 -30.78
C ARG A 307 -11.33 -14.22 -29.29
N ASN A 308 -10.40 -14.79 -28.55
CA ASN A 308 -10.13 -14.37 -27.18
C ASN A 308 -9.35 -13.07 -27.20
N VAL A 309 -9.61 -12.18 -26.22
CA VAL A 309 -8.87 -10.92 -26.06
C VAL A 309 -8.27 -10.89 -24.65
N MET A 310 -6.96 -10.79 -24.57
CA MET A 310 -6.18 -10.71 -23.32
C MET A 310 -5.59 -9.32 -23.20
N LEU A 311 -5.79 -8.64 -22.07
CA LEU A 311 -5.22 -7.34 -21.78
C LEU A 311 -4.08 -7.51 -20.77
N ILE A 312 -2.86 -7.10 -21.15
CA ILE A 312 -1.66 -7.26 -20.32
C ILE A 312 -1.13 -5.87 -19.98
N VAL A 313 -1.22 -5.50 -18.73
CA VAL A 313 -0.78 -4.20 -18.20
C VAL A 313 0.61 -4.34 -17.59
N VAL A 314 1.50 -3.43 -17.92
CA VAL A 314 2.83 -3.30 -17.32
C VAL A 314 2.90 -1.94 -16.62
N SER A 315 2.90 -1.93 -15.29
CA SER A 315 2.94 -0.70 -14.48
C SER A 315 3.59 -0.97 -13.12
N ASP A 316 4.28 0.02 -12.56
CA ASP A 316 4.89 -0.04 -11.23
C ASP A 316 4.22 0.88 -10.21
N GLU A 317 3.07 1.44 -10.55
CA GLU A 317 2.26 2.26 -9.65
C GLU A 317 0.83 1.72 -9.43
N ALA A 318 0.11 2.37 -8.53
CA ALA A 318 -1.25 1.98 -8.15
C ALA A 318 -2.34 2.47 -9.14
N GLY A 319 -1.97 3.37 -10.06
CA GLY A 319 -2.89 4.11 -10.94
C GLY A 319 -3.49 5.35 -10.29
N SER A 320 -3.61 6.43 -11.07
CA SER A 320 -4.13 7.73 -10.61
C SER A 320 -5.65 7.84 -10.73
N ASP A 321 -6.27 7.05 -11.59
CA ASP A 321 -7.67 7.07 -12.00
C ASP A 321 -8.52 5.94 -11.37
N VAL A 322 -8.37 5.75 -10.05
CA VAL A 322 -9.07 4.66 -9.30
C VAL A 322 -10.59 4.77 -9.38
N ASP A 323 -11.14 5.94 -9.64
CA ASP A 323 -12.57 6.17 -9.90
C ASP A 323 -13.07 5.44 -11.15
N GLN A 324 -12.19 5.16 -12.13
CA GLN A 324 -12.48 4.39 -13.34
C GLN A 324 -12.43 2.87 -13.11
N LEU A 325 -12.04 2.39 -11.93
CA LEU A 325 -11.88 0.97 -11.63
C LEU A 325 -13.18 0.16 -11.86
N GLU A 326 -14.28 0.58 -11.24
CA GLU A 326 -15.54 -0.17 -11.30
C GLU A 326 -16.14 -0.19 -12.73
N PRO A 327 -16.20 0.95 -13.46
CA PRO A 327 -16.60 0.93 -14.86
C PRO A 327 -15.72 -0.01 -15.72
N THR A 328 -14.40 0.02 -15.51
CA THR A 328 -13.47 -0.83 -16.26
C THR A 328 -13.68 -2.31 -15.97
N ILE A 329 -13.89 -2.68 -14.70
CA ILE A 329 -14.25 -4.06 -14.33
C ILE A 329 -15.52 -4.50 -15.07
N GLN A 330 -16.56 -3.67 -15.08
CA GLN A 330 -17.82 -4.00 -15.76
C GLN A 330 -17.62 -4.21 -17.26
N ILE A 331 -16.84 -3.34 -17.92
CA ILE A 331 -16.53 -3.45 -19.34
C ILE A 331 -15.78 -4.75 -19.63
N CYS A 332 -14.70 -5.02 -18.89
CA CYS A 332 -13.88 -6.23 -19.11
C CYS A 332 -14.69 -7.51 -18.85
N ARG A 333 -15.53 -7.52 -17.81
CA ARG A 333 -16.42 -8.66 -17.52
C ARG A 333 -17.49 -8.84 -18.60
N ARG A 334 -18.13 -7.76 -19.04
CA ARG A 334 -19.16 -7.80 -20.10
C ARG A 334 -18.62 -8.42 -21.38
N PHE A 335 -17.38 -8.10 -21.75
CA PHE A 335 -16.75 -8.63 -22.96
C PHE A 335 -15.89 -9.87 -22.70
N GLN A 336 -15.87 -10.39 -21.47
CA GLN A 336 -15.07 -11.54 -21.07
C GLN A 336 -13.59 -11.39 -21.46
N MET A 337 -13.01 -10.25 -21.14
CA MET A 337 -11.60 -9.94 -21.38
C MET A 337 -10.82 -9.99 -20.08
N PRO A 338 -10.04 -11.04 -19.83
CA PRO A 338 -9.18 -11.11 -18.65
C PRO A 338 -8.07 -10.06 -18.73
N VAL A 339 -7.76 -9.48 -17.56
CA VAL A 339 -6.68 -8.50 -17.40
C VAL A 339 -5.55 -9.12 -16.61
N TYR A 340 -4.36 -9.13 -17.18
CA TYR A 340 -3.12 -9.56 -16.54
C TYR A 340 -2.30 -8.33 -16.17
N VAL A 341 -1.60 -8.36 -15.07
CA VAL A 341 -0.75 -7.24 -14.64
C VAL A 341 0.65 -7.76 -14.31
N ILE A 342 1.65 -7.19 -14.96
CA ILE A 342 3.06 -7.26 -14.55
C ILE A 342 3.31 -6.00 -13.74
N GLY A 343 3.32 -6.13 -12.43
CA GLY A 343 3.40 -4.99 -11.53
C GLY A 343 4.33 -5.22 -10.36
N VAL A 344 4.45 -4.22 -9.50
CA VAL A 344 5.28 -4.28 -8.30
C VAL A 344 4.45 -4.65 -7.08
N PRO A 345 5.07 -5.18 -6.02
CA PRO A 345 4.37 -5.40 -4.76
C PRO A 345 3.94 -4.09 -4.12
N ALA A 346 2.74 -4.06 -3.55
CA ALA A 346 2.34 -2.97 -2.67
C ALA A 346 3.07 -3.05 -1.33
N PRO A 347 3.48 -1.92 -0.74
CA PRO A 347 4.10 -1.94 0.58
C PRO A 347 3.08 -2.29 1.66
N PHE A 348 3.38 -3.31 2.47
CA PHE A 348 2.50 -3.81 3.51
C PHE A 348 2.01 -2.72 4.47
N GLY A 349 0.71 -2.44 4.43
CA GLY A 349 0.06 -1.44 5.27
C GLY A 349 0.46 0.00 5.00
N ARG A 350 0.95 0.34 3.81
CA ARG A 350 1.37 1.68 3.39
C ARG A 350 0.91 1.98 1.96
N LYS A 351 0.94 3.28 1.59
CA LYS A 351 0.71 3.73 0.21
C LYS A 351 1.99 3.89 -0.57
N GLU A 352 3.02 4.43 0.08
CA GLU A 352 4.24 4.88 -0.57
C GLU A 352 5.44 4.05 -0.12
N THR A 353 6.35 3.85 -1.03
CA THR A 353 7.68 3.33 -0.78
C THR A 353 8.73 4.27 -1.40
N MET A 354 10.00 3.98 -1.19
CA MET A 354 11.10 4.75 -1.74
C MET A 354 11.76 3.95 -2.88
N LEU A 355 11.75 4.50 -4.07
CA LEU A 355 12.43 3.94 -5.24
C LEU A 355 13.87 4.45 -5.29
N LYS A 356 14.82 3.56 -5.57
CA LYS A 356 16.23 3.92 -5.73
C LYS A 356 16.48 4.43 -7.14
N TRP A 357 17.03 5.63 -7.22
CA TRP A 357 17.44 6.24 -8.46
C TRP A 357 18.93 6.59 -8.45
N VAL A 358 19.63 6.20 -9.50
CA VAL A 358 21.02 6.61 -9.79
C VAL A 358 21.01 7.36 -11.09
N ASP A 359 21.66 8.51 -11.13
CA ASP A 359 21.69 9.32 -12.37
C ASP A 359 22.33 8.51 -13.51
N PRO A 360 21.64 8.33 -14.64
CA PRO A 360 22.19 7.58 -15.77
C PRO A 360 23.37 8.30 -16.44
N ASP A 361 23.53 9.61 -16.23
CA ASP A 361 24.63 10.39 -16.80
C ASP A 361 25.84 10.41 -15.84
N PRO A 362 26.98 9.81 -16.24
CA PRO A 362 28.20 9.78 -15.41
C PRO A 362 28.77 11.14 -15.06
N GLN A 363 28.33 12.23 -15.70
CA GLN A 363 28.79 13.59 -15.38
C GLN A 363 28.20 14.09 -14.05
N TYR A 364 27.07 13.57 -13.64
CA TYR A 364 26.40 13.89 -12.38
C TYR A 364 26.83 12.97 -11.23
N ASP A 365 26.40 13.31 -10.02
CA ASP A 365 26.68 12.54 -8.81
C ASP A 365 25.98 11.18 -8.89
N GLN A 366 26.77 10.12 -8.92
CA GLN A 366 26.31 8.71 -8.98
C GLN A 366 25.89 8.16 -7.62
N SER A 367 25.84 9.00 -6.59
CA SER A 367 25.34 8.54 -5.28
C SER A 367 23.83 8.26 -5.37
N PRO A 368 23.36 7.11 -4.86
CA PRO A 368 21.94 6.77 -4.91
C PRO A 368 21.08 7.84 -4.24
N ALA A 369 20.06 8.30 -4.94
CA ALA A 369 18.98 9.11 -4.41
C ALA A 369 17.71 8.24 -4.26
N TRP A 370 16.77 8.67 -3.45
CA TRP A 370 15.55 7.92 -3.18
C TRP A 370 14.35 8.83 -3.40
N GLY A 371 13.45 8.44 -4.32
CA GLY A 371 12.21 9.14 -4.61
C GLY A 371 11.01 8.40 -4.03
N PRO A 372 10.00 9.10 -3.49
CA PRO A 372 8.77 8.47 -3.07
C PRO A 372 7.93 8.07 -4.30
N VAL A 373 7.34 6.87 -4.27
CA VAL A 373 6.45 6.34 -5.31
C VAL A 373 5.23 5.73 -4.64
N ASN A 374 4.06 5.95 -5.23
CA ASN A 374 2.80 5.40 -4.73
C ASN A 374 2.58 3.99 -5.30
N GLN A 375 3.05 2.97 -4.60
CA GLN A 375 2.90 1.56 -4.94
C GLN A 375 1.83 0.84 -4.11
N GLY A 376 0.91 1.54 -3.54
CA GLY A 376 -0.09 0.94 -2.66
C GLY A 376 -1.33 1.77 -2.47
N PRO A 377 -2.13 1.40 -1.48
CA PRO A 377 -2.02 0.29 -0.54
C PRO A 377 -2.45 -1.06 -1.14
N GLU A 378 -2.10 -2.17 -0.47
CA GLU A 378 -2.57 -3.52 -0.84
C GLU A 378 -4.05 -3.75 -0.47
N THR A 379 -4.63 -2.88 0.36
CA THR A 379 -6.01 -2.95 0.88
C THR A 379 -6.76 -1.66 0.60
N LEU A 380 -8.09 -1.74 0.52
CA LEU A 380 -8.95 -0.58 0.25
C LEU A 380 -8.79 0.52 1.31
N PHE A 381 -8.77 0.13 2.60
CA PHE A 381 -8.50 1.02 3.72
C PHE A 381 -7.28 0.55 4.49
N PRO A 382 -6.60 1.44 5.25
CA PRO A 382 -5.49 1.04 6.10
C PRO A 382 -5.94 -0.03 7.12
N GLU A 383 -5.22 -1.14 7.18
CA GLU A 383 -5.43 -2.24 8.12
C GLU A 383 -4.27 -2.40 9.10
N ARG A 384 -3.33 -1.47 9.10
CA ARG A 384 -2.13 -1.50 9.94
C ARG A 384 -1.95 -0.18 10.68
N LEU A 385 -1.85 -0.24 12.01
CA LEU A 385 -1.52 0.91 12.83
C LEU A 385 -0.08 1.35 12.58
N ARG A 386 0.12 2.65 12.43
CA ARG A 386 1.42 3.32 12.46
C ARG A 386 1.70 3.77 13.89
N LEU A 387 2.46 2.97 14.62
CA LEU A 387 2.87 3.27 15.98
C LEU A 387 4.38 3.46 15.99
N HIS A 388 4.82 4.65 16.33
CA HIS A 388 6.23 4.97 16.52
C HIS A 388 6.46 5.32 18.00
N PHE A 389 7.20 4.48 18.70
CA PHE A 389 7.87 4.88 19.91
C PHE A 389 9.37 4.91 19.63
N ALA A 390 9.97 6.05 19.84
CA ALA A 390 11.20 6.52 19.22
C ALA A 390 12.52 5.86 19.67
N LEU A 391 12.53 4.59 20.00
CA LEU A 391 13.81 3.90 20.32
C LEU A 391 14.48 3.24 19.10
N ASN A 392 13.74 2.94 18.04
CA ASN A 392 14.31 2.35 16.83
C ASN A 392 13.56 2.81 15.57
N ASN A 393 14.24 3.50 14.67
CA ASN A 393 13.74 3.91 13.36
C ASN A 393 13.44 2.72 12.42
N ASP A 394 13.89 1.51 12.74
CA ASP A 394 13.83 0.34 11.86
C ASP A 394 12.46 -0.36 11.82
N ASN A 395 11.54 0.01 12.72
CA ASN A 395 10.22 -0.67 12.79
C ASN A 395 9.28 -0.35 11.64
N ASP A 396 9.66 0.56 10.77
CA ASP A 396 8.83 1.01 9.66
C ASP A 396 9.44 0.72 8.29
N ASP A 397 10.35 -0.23 8.20
CA ASP A 397 10.90 -0.70 6.93
C ASP A 397 9.79 -1.19 6.00
N PRO A 398 9.87 -0.89 4.69
CA PRO A 398 8.97 -1.44 3.70
C PRO A 398 9.05 -2.97 3.68
N ILE A 399 7.90 -3.59 3.72
CA ILE A 399 7.72 -5.04 3.70
C ILE A 399 6.93 -5.39 2.46
N ASP A 400 7.38 -6.40 1.71
CA ASP A 400 6.64 -6.98 0.60
C ASP A 400 5.85 -8.20 1.10
N SER A 401 4.54 -8.07 1.17
CA SER A 401 3.63 -9.16 1.53
C SER A 401 3.34 -10.13 0.37
N GLY A 402 3.76 -9.79 -0.84
CA GLY A 402 3.49 -10.55 -2.07
C GLY A 402 2.26 -10.07 -2.84
N PHE A 403 1.47 -9.15 -2.29
CA PHE A 403 0.28 -8.62 -2.95
C PHE A 403 0.57 -7.29 -3.65
N GLY A 404 -0.11 -7.04 -4.76
CA GLY A 404 -0.06 -5.77 -5.49
C GLY A 404 -1.01 -4.72 -4.92
N PRO A 405 -1.04 -3.50 -5.52
CA PRO A 405 -1.98 -2.44 -5.17
C PRO A 405 -3.42 -2.93 -5.25
N TYR A 406 -4.24 -2.52 -4.28
CA TYR A 406 -5.63 -2.97 -4.18
C TYR A 406 -6.41 -2.82 -5.48
N ALA A 407 -6.36 -1.65 -6.11
CA ALA A 407 -7.19 -1.37 -7.27
C ALA A 407 -6.84 -2.24 -8.49
N LEU A 408 -5.53 -2.36 -8.82
CA LEU A 408 -5.05 -3.23 -9.89
C LEU A 408 -5.33 -4.70 -9.59
N THR A 409 -5.07 -5.12 -8.34
CA THR A 409 -5.31 -6.51 -7.93
C THR A 409 -6.80 -6.84 -7.93
N ARG A 410 -7.67 -5.90 -7.56
CA ARG A 410 -9.12 -6.07 -7.67
C ARG A 410 -9.57 -6.19 -9.13
N LEU A 411 -9.01 -5.37 -10.03
CA LEU A 411 -9.31 -5.46 -11.46
C LEU A 411 -9.05 -6.87 -11.98
N ILE A 412 -7.83 -7.40 -11.75
CA ILE A 412 -7.48 -8.75 -12.23
C ILE A 412 -8.30 -9.83 -11.54
N TYR A 413 -8.55 -9.69 -10.23
CA TYR A 413 -9.34 -10.64 -9.47
C TYR A 413 -10.77 -10.78 -10.01
N GLN A 414 -11.38 -9.68 -10.47
CA GLN A 414 -12.73 -9.64 -11.02
C GLN A 414 -12.81 -10.00 -12.50
N THR A 415 -11.70 -9.99 -13.21
CA THR A 415 -11.65 -10.27 -14.66
C THR A 415 -11.03 -11.62 -15.01
N GLY A 416 -10.49 -12.34 -14.04
CA GLY A 416 -9.99 -13.71 -14.21
C GLY A 416 -8.55 -13.83 -14.71
N GLY A 417 -7.76 -12.74 -14.68
CA GLY A 417 -6.33 -12.77 -15.02
C GLY A 417 -5.40 -13.07 -13.85
N ILE A 418 -4.14 -12.69 -13.97
CA ILE A 418 -3.10 -12.92 -12.95
C ILE A 418 -2.38 -11.62 -12.63
N TYR A 419 -2.16 -11.33 -11.35
CA TYR A 419 -1.26 -10.27 -10.90
C TYR A 419 0.11 -10.84 -10.58
N PHE A 420 1.10 -10.49 -11.38
CA PHE A 420 2.50 -10.85 -11.15
C PHE A 420 3.17 -9.75 -10.33
N SER A 421 3.47 -10.06 -9.08
CA SER A 421 4.18 -9.16 -8.19
C SER A 421 5.68 -9.29 -8.41
N VAL A 422 6.24 -8.42 -9.24
CA VAL A 422 7.64 -8.48 -9.68
C VAL A 422 8.54 -7.64 -8.78
N HIS A 423 9.62 -8.24 -8.28
CA HIS A 423 10.68 -7.49 -7.59
C HIS A 423 12.05 -8.14 -7.84
N PRO A 424 13.07 -7.40 -8.32
CA PRO A 424 14.36 -7.97 -8.74
C PRO A 424 15.16 -8.60 -7.59
N ASN A 425 14.96 -8.12 -6.37
CA ASN A 425 15.64 -8.62 -5.17
C ASN A 425 14.80 -9.61 -4.36
N ARG A 426 13.70 -10.14 -4.91
CA ARG A 426 12.81 -11.04 -4.17
C ARG A 426 13.52 -12.37 -3.86
N LYS A 427 13.76 -12.60 -2.57
CA LYS A 427 14.23 -13.89 -2.02
C LYS A 427 13.55 -14.11 -0.68
N VAL A 428 12.76 -15.18 -0.58
CA VAL A 428 12.08 -15.56 0.65
C VAL A 428 13.10 -15.86 1.75
N GLY A 429 12.83 -15.39 2.98
CA GLY A 429 13.70 -15.63 4.13
C GLY A 429 14.96 -14.78 4.21
N ARG A 430 15.25 -13.94 3.21
CA ARG A 430 16.40 -13.02 3.22
C ARG A 430 15.95 -11.57 3.40
N SER A 431 16.60 -10.85 4.32
CA SER A 431 16.49 -9.39 4.37
C SER A 431 17.57 -8.75 3.49
N ILE A 432 17.24 -7.70 2.77
CA ILE A 432 18.17 -6.92 1.93
C ILE A 432 18.43 -5.53 2.50
N GLY A 433 19.62 -5.01 2.24
CA GLY A 433 20.03 -3.66 2.63
C GLY A 433 19.81 -2.65 1.49
N ARG A 434 19.87 -1.35 1.84
CA ARG A 434 19.74 -0.27 0.83
C ARG A 434 20.78 -0.33 -0.27
N ARG A 435 21.99 -0.86 0.03
CA ARG A 435 23.06 -0.99 -0.96
C ARG A 435 22.80 -2.11 -1.96
N GLU A 436 22.07 -3.15 -1.54
CA GLU A 436 21.73 -4.30 -2.36
C GLU A 436 20.51 -4.07 -3.25
N THR A 437 19.72 -3.01 -2.97
CA THR A 437 18.55 -2.67 -3.78
C THR A 437 19.01 -2.31 -5.19
N ALA A 438 18.43 -2.94 -6.20
CA ALA A 438 18.68 -2.61 -7.60
C ALA A 438 18.23 -1.18 -7.93
N ASP A 439 18.81 -0.59 -8.96
CA ASP A 439 18.40 0.73 -9.44
C ASP A 439 16.98 0.65 -10.02
N LEU A 440 16.23 1.73 -9.92
CA LEU A 440 14.82 1.82 -10.30
C LEU A 440 13.93 0.76 -9.61
N SER A 441 14.31 0.35 -8.40
CA SER A 441 13.55 -0.63 -7.60
C SER A 441 13.19 -0.08 -6.23
N ALA A 442 12.01 -0.48 -5.74
CA ALA A 442 11.57 -0.15 -4.41
C ALA A 442 12.42 -0.82 -3.34
N HIS A 443 12.66 -0.10 -2.22
CA HIS A 443 13.44 -0.62 -1.12
C HIS A 443 12.60 -1.51 -0.21
N PHE A 444 12.25 -2.72 -0.66
CA PHE A 444 11.66 -3.75 0.19
C PHE A 444 12.76 -4.56 0.88
N ARG A 445 12.65 -4.76 2.18
CA ARG A 445 13.66 -5.50 2.95
C ARG A 445 13.29 -6.94 3.23
N TYR A 446 12.01 -7.27 3.26
CA TYR A 446 11.50 -8.57 3.70
C TYR A 446 10.51 -9.11 2.67
N PHE A 447 10.67 -10.37 2.34
CA PHE A 447 9.84 -11.11 1.38
C PHE A 447 9.31 -12.37 2.04
N PHE A 448 8.09 -12.74 1.76
CA PHE A 448 7.39 -13.86 2.37
C PHE A 448 7.02 -14.91 1.33
N ASP A 449 6.84 -16.14 1.82
CA ASP A 449 6.43 -17.26 0.98
C ASP A 449 5.01 -17.01 0.43
N PRO A 450 4.83 -17.02 -0.90
CA PRO A 450 3.52 -16.86 -1.53
C PRO A 450 2.50 -17.91 -1.07
N GLN A 451 2.91 -19.15 -0.81
CA GLN A 451 2.00 -20.22 -0.36
C GLN A 451 1.42 -19.91 1.03
N VAL A 452 2.27 -19.40 1.94
CA VAL A 452 1.82 -18.96 3.25
C VAL A 452 0.89 -17.75 3.12
N MET A 453 1.29 -16.77 2.30
CA MET A 453 0.57 -15.49 2.18
C MET A 453 -0.79 -15.60 1.49
N ARG A 454 -1.03 -16.62 0.66
CA ARG A 454 -2.35 -16.87 0.04
C ARG A 454 -3.49 -16.90 1.04
N LYS A 455 -3.26 -17.45 2.24
CA LYS A 455 -4.24 -17.53 3.33
C LYS A 455 -4.56 -16.16 3.95
N TYR A 456 -3.74 -15.16 3.67
CA TYR A 456 -3.85 -13.79 4.20
C TYR A 456 -4.20 -12.77 3.11
N ARG A 457 -4.81 -13.24 2.03
CA ARG A 457 -5.23 -12.38 0.93
C ARG A 457 -6.13 -11.24 1.41
N PRO A 458 -5.92 -10.00 0.92
CA PRO A 458 -6.85 -8.90 1.14
C PRO A 458 -8.25 -9.16 0.57
N ASP A 459 -9.24 -8.47 1.11
CA ASP A 459 -10.61 -8.51 0.60
C ASP A 459 -10.74 -7.66 -0.69
N TYR A 460 -10.64 -8.28 -1.87
CA TYR A 460 -10.78 -7.61 -3.17
C TYR A 460 -12.25 -7.49 -3.59
N VAL A 461 -13.02 -6.75 -2.81
CA VAL A 461 -14.45 -6.54 -2.99
C VAL A 461 -14.77 -5.06 -3.23
N SER A 462 -15.98 -4.72 -3.68
CA SER A 462 -16.38 -3.33 -3.85
C SER A 462 -16.35 -2.55 -2.53
N VAL A 463 -16.27 -1.22 -2.62
CA VAL A 463 -16.28 -0.33 -1.43
C VAL A 463 -17.50 -0.61 -0.54
N LYS A 464 -18.68 -0.77 -1.16
CA LYS A 464 -19.92 -1.06 -0.44
C LYS A 464 -19.86 -2.39 0.32
N GLU A 465 -19.39 -3.45 -0.34
CA GLU A 465 -19.25 -4.77 0.27
C GLU A 465 -18.16 -4.77 1.36
N TYR A 466 -17.05 -4.07 1.15
CA TYR A 466 -16.02 -3.96 2.18
C TYR A 466 -16.55 -3.26 3.44
N GLN A 467 -17.29 -2.16 3.27
CA GLN A 467 -17.94 -1.46 4.38
C GLN A 467 -18.96 -2.36 5.11
N ARG A 468 -19.75 -3.13 4.37
CA ARG A 468 -20.66 -4.12 4.96
C ARG A 468 -19.91 -5.14 5.80
N ARG A 469 -18.79 -5.68 5.30
CA ARG A 469 -17.94 -6.63 6.05
C ARG A 469 -17.33 -6.01 7.31
N LEU A 470 -16.96 -4.75 7.28
CA LEU A 470 -16.50 -4.05 8.48
C LEU A 470 -17.60 -3.92 9.54
N GLN A 471 -18.83 -3.63 9.13
CA GLN A 471 -19.97 -3.48 10.04
C GLN A 471 -20.40 -4.80 10.71
N THR A 472 -20.13 -5.94 10.08
CA THR A 472 -20.49 -7.26 10.64
C THR A 472 -19.57 -7.72 11.77
N ASN A 473 -18.37 -7.12 11.91
CA ASN A 473 -17.40 -7.51 12.92
C ASN A 473 -16.70 -6.28 13.51
N ARG A 474 -16.92 -6.02 14.79
CA ARG A 474 -16.36 -4.86 15.50
C ARG A 474 -14.83 -4.85 15.54
N ALA A 475 -14.18 -6.03 15.52
CA ALA A 475 -12.72 -6.09 15.51
C ALA A 475 -12.14 -5.54 14.19
N ARG A 476 -12.77 -5.86 13.05
CA ARG A 476 -12.40 -5.30 11.73
C ARG A 476 -12.62 -3.80 11.70
N LEU A 477 -13.79 -3.35 12.10
CA LEU A 477 -14.13 -1.92 12.13
C LEU A 477 -13.15 -1.16 13.02
N ALA A 478 -12.91 -1.63 14.24
CA ALA A 478 -11.98 -1.00 15.18
C ALA A 478 -10.54 -0.94 14.64
N LEU A 479 -10.07 -2.01 13.97
CA LEU A 479 -8.75 -2.04 13.37
C LEU A 479 -8.60 -0.97 12.26
N VAL A 480 -9.57 -0.87 11.36
CA VAL A 480 -9.55 0.11 10.26
C VAL A 480 -9.66 1.54 10.80
N GLU A 481 -10.55 1.78 11.76
CA GLU A 481 -10.73 3.10 12.39
C GLU A 481 -9.46 3.54 13.15
N ALA A 482 -8.90 2.67 13.97
CA ALA A 482 -7.63 2.93 14.66
C ALA A 482 -6.49 3.14 13.66
N SER A 483 -6.44 2.38 12.56
CA SER A 483 -5.43 2.54 11.52
C SER A 483 -5.52 3.90 10.83
N LYS A 484 -6.71 4.38 10.52
CA LYS A 484 -6.93 5.74 9.96
C LYS A 484 -6.45 6.83 10.93
N LEU A 485 -6.76 6.70 12.22
CA LEU A 485 -6.36 7.65 13.26
C LEU A 485 -4.84 7.63 13.53
N SER A 486 -4.19 6.48 13.38
CA SER A 486 -2.76 6.31 13.68
C SER A 486 -1.81 7.02 12.70
N TRP A 487 -2.30 7.54 11.57
CA TRP A 487 -1.53 8.36 10.63
C TRP A 487 -1.20 9.77 11.17
N LEU A 488 -1.56 10.06 12.41
CA LEU A 488 -1.30 11.32 13.07
C LEU A 488 0.11 11.35 13.67
N ARG A 489 0.93 12.29 13.21
CA ARG A 489 2.24 12.77 13.66
C ARG A 489 3.23 11.76 14.26
N GLN A 490 4.46 11.76 13.72
CA GLN A 490 5.65 11.16 14.36
C GLN A 490 5.85 11.71 15.76
N MET A 491 6.14 10.80 16.69
CA MET A 491 6.55 11.14 18.05
C MET A 491 8.02 11.56 18.07
N GLU A 492 8.33 12.61 18.79
CA GLU A 492 9.70 12.98 19.11
C GLU A 492 10.35 11.93 20.02
N SER A 493 11.67 11.72 19.85
CA SER A 493 12.42 10.78 20.69
C SER A 493 12.37 11.20 22.17
N PRO A 494 12.04 10.28 23.10
CA PRO A 494 12.00 10.61 24.52
C PRO A 494 13.38 11.00 25.02
N ARG A 495 13.44 12.02 25.87
CA ARG A 495 14.68 12.38 26.56
C ARG A 495 15.01 11.33 27.61
N VAL A 496 16.21 10.76 27.56
CA VAL A 496 16.67 9.69 28.44
C VAL A 496 17.84 10.09 29.36
N LEU A 497 18.46 11.24 29.11
CA LEU A 497 19.60 11.75 29.91
C LEU A 497 19.20 13.04 30.62
N PHE A 498 19.37 13.09 31.91
CA PHE A 498 19.01 14.18 32.81
C PHE A 498 20.21 14.55 33.70
N PRO A 499 21.13 15.40 33.20
CA PRO A 499 22.23 15.92 33.99
C PRO A 499 21.71 16.80 35.12
N LYS A 500 22.24 16.61 36.33
CA LYS A 500 21.90 17.36 37.53
C LYS A 500 22.95 18.43 37.83
N GLN A 501 22.87 19.56 37.13
CA GLN A 501 23.70 20.73 37.50
C GLN A 501 23.26 21.32 38.84
N ASN A 502 21.97 21.44 39.05
CA ASN A 502 21.29 21.82 40.27
C ASN A 502 19.87 21.26 40.28
N GLU A 503 19.15 21.37 41.40
CA GLU A 503 17.78 20.85 41.53
C GLU A 503 16.79 21.52 40.56
N ALA A 504 16.91 22.83 40.35
CA ALA A 504 16.03 23.57 39.47
C ALA A 504 16.22 23.15 37.98
N ALA A 505 17.49 23.00 37.55
CA ALA A 505 17.79 22.55 36.18
C ALA A 505 17.26 21.14 35.90
N LEU A 506 17.42 20.23 36.87
CA LEU A 506 16.88 18.88 36.78
C LEU A 506 15.34 18.89 36.71
N ALA A 507 14.69 19.63 37.61
CA ALA A 507 13.23 19.76 37.63
C ALA A 507 12.64 20.33 36.31
N ASN A 508 13.32 21.33 35.74
CA ASN A 508 12.96 21.88 34.44
C ASN A 508 13.11 20.85 33.32
N ALA A 509 14.25 20.12 33.29
CA ALA A 509 14.49 19.09 32.29
C ALA A 509 13.45 17.96 32.34
N LEU A 510 13.10 17.50 33.54
CA LEU A 510 12.04 16.51 33.76
C LEU A 510 10.67 17.03 33.33
N SER A 511 10.38 18.33 33.58
CA SER A 511 9.12 18.95 33.21
C SER A 511 8.96 19.09 31.70
N GLU A 512 10.02 19.47 31.00
CA GLU A 512 10.01 19.53 29.53
C GLU A 512 9.83 18.13 28.90
N ALA A 513 10.51 17.11 29.45
CA ALA A 513 10.33 15.74 29.00
C ALA A 513 8.89 15.24 29.20
N GLN A 514 8.26 15.58 30.33
CA GLN A 514 6.85 15.23 30.58
C GLN A 514 5.89 15.93 29.62
N LYS A 515 6.14 17.17 29.22
CA LYS A 515 5.29 17.87 28.24
C LYS A 515 5.24 17.17 26.91
N VAL A 516 6.38 16.60 26.45
CA VAL A 516 6.44 15.84 25.21
C VAL A 516 5.63 14.56 25.32
N ALA A 517 5.81 13.81 26.42
CA ALA A 517 5.08 12.57 26.65
C ALA A 517 3.57 12.79 26.86
N ALA A 518 3.20 13.87 27.54
CA ALA A 518 1.80 14.24 27.76
C ALA A 518 1.02 14.56 26.46
N LYS A 519 1.70 14.96 25.39
CA LYS A 519 1.05 15.16 24.07
C LYS A 519 0.71 13.83 23.41
N LEU A 520 1.46 12.77 23.69
CA LEU A 520 1.26 11.45 23.08
C LEU A 520 0.21 10.64 23.81
N GLU A 521 0.16 10.72 25.13
CA GLU A 521 -0.69 9.89 25.97
C GLU A 521 -2.18 9.92 25.58
N PRO A 522 -2.80 11.10 25.30
CA PRO A 522 -4.19 11.16 24.84
C PRO A 522 -4.41 10.45 23.49
N GLN A 523 -3.44 10.55 22.58
CA GLN A 523 -3.53 9.90 21.26
C GLN A 523 -3.48 8.37 21.38
N VAL A 524 -2.55 7.86 22.19
CA VAL A 524 -2.44 6.43 22.49
C VAL A 524 -3.69 5.94 23.21
N HIS A 525 -4.24 6.72 24.13
CA HIS A 525 -5.48 6.40 24.84
C HIS A 525 -6.68 6.32 23.88
N THR A 526 -6.84 7.30 23.00
CA THR A 526 -7.91 7.28 21.99
C THR A 526 -7.84 6.05 21.09
N LEU A 527 -6.65 5.72 20.57
CA LEU A 527 -6.44 4.51 19.77
C LEU A 527 -6.79 3.24 20.56
N PHE A 528 -6.42 3.20 21.85
CA PHE A 528 -6.72 2.06 22.72
C PHE A 528 -8.21 1.88 22.92
N GLU A 529 -8.99 2.92 23.20
CA GLU A 529 -10.42 2.81 23.38
C GLU A 529 -11.13 2.37 22.08
N VAL A 530 -10.67 2.87 20.90
CA VAL A 530 -11.18 2.43 19.61
C VAL A 530 -10.93 0.92 19.41
N LEU A 531 -9.68 0.45 19.59
CA LEU A 531 -9.36 -0.97 19.40
C LEU A 531 -10.06 -1.86 20.43
N LYS A 532 -10.11 -1.44 21.68
CA LYS A 532 -10.76 -2.19 22.77
C LYS A 532 -12.24 -2.47 22.49
N ALA A 533 -12.92 -1.55 21.80
CA ALA A 533 -14.32 -1.77 21.40
C ALA A 533 -14.49 -2.99 20.47
N GLY A 534 -13.46 -3.36 19.73
CA GLY A 534 -13.45 -4.53 18.84
C GLY A 534 -13.11 -5.86 19.54
N GLU A 535 -12.60 -5.83 20.77
CA GLU A 535 -12.11 -7.03 21.47
C GLU A 535 -13.19 -8.11 21.64
N VAL A 536 -14.45 -7.70 21.81
CA VAL A 536 -15.61 -8.60 22.01
C VAL A 536 -15.84 -9.50 20.79
N ASP A 537 -15.57 -9.00 19.58
CA ASP A 537 -15.82 -9.75 18.36
C ASP A 537 -14.55 -10.44 17.82
N ARG A 538 -13.36 -10.21 18.42
CA ARG A 538 -12.13 -10.89 18.02
C ARG A 538 -12.23 -12.43 18.07
N PRO A 539 -12.84 -13.06 19.07
CA PRO A 539 -13.02 -14.52 19.08
C PRO A 539 -13.94 -15.07 17.98
N LYS A 540 -14.79 -14.20 17.39
CA LYS A 540 -15.68 -14.56 16.28
C LYS A 540 -15.04 -14.38 14.91
N GLU A 541 -13.86 -13.78 14.87
CA GLU A 541 -13.13 -13.55 13.61
C GLU A 541 -12.47 -14.85 13.15
N ASN A 542 -12.79 -15.29 11.94
CA ASN A 542 -12.28 -16.53 11.36
C ASN A 542 -11.25 -16.29 10.24
N VAL A 543 -11.17 -15.06 9.70
CA VAL A 543 -10.24 -14.75 8.62
C VAL A 543 -8.85 -14.42 9.21
N LEU A 544 -7.86 -15.22 8.86
CA LEU A 544 -6.50 -15.16 9.41
C LEU A 544 -5.86 -13.76 9.29
N ARG A 545 -6.09 -13.05 8.16
CA ARG A 545 -5.58 -11.70 7.97
C ARG A 545 -6.09 -10.73 9.02
N TRP A 546 -7.40 -10.75 9.29
CA TRP A 546 -8.03 -9.87 10.27
C TRP A 546 -7.66 -10.25 11.71
N GLN A 547 -7.50 -11.56 11.99
CA GLN A 547 -7.00 -12.05 13.27
C GLN A 547 -5.61 -11.51 13.54
N ALA A 548 -4.66 -11.75 12.61
CA ALA A 548 -3.29 -11.31 12.72
C ALA A 548 -3.18 -9.77 12.82
N GLY A 549 -3.97 -9.05 12.02
CA GLY A 549 -4.01 -7.58 12.01
C GLY A 549 -4.46 -6.99 13.33
N TYR A 550 -5.57 -7.50 13.87
CA TYR A 550 -6.13 -7.01 15.13
C TYR A 550 -5.21 -7.32 16.33
N ASP A 551 -4.74 -8.56 16.43
CA ASP A 551 -3.89 -8.98 17.54
C ASP A 551 -2.54 -8.23 17.53
N LEU A 552 -1.93 -8.04 16.36
CA LEU A 552 -0.73 -7.22 16.22
C LEU A 552 -0.98 -5.76 16.65
N ALA A 553 -2.10 -5.19 16.19
CA ALA A 553 -2.46 -3.81 16.51
C ALA A 553 -2.65 -3.61 18.00
N MET A 554 -3.43 -4.49 18.65
CA MET A 554 -3.68 -4.45 20.09
C MET A 554 -2.39 -4.67 20.88
N GLY A 555 -1.60 -5.70 20.54
CA GLY A 555 -0.36 -6.01 21.21
C GLY A 555 0.64 -4.85 21.17
N ARG A 556 0.89 -4.28 19.99
CA ARG A 556 1.79 -3.13 19.81
C ARG A 556 1.29 -1.88 20.51
N LEU A 557 -0.02 -1.59 20.41
CA LEU A 557 -0.59 -0.41 21.04
C LEU A 557 -0.50 -0.49 22.57
N LEU A 558 -0.76 -1.64 23.15
CA LEU A 558 -0.58 -1.88 24.59
C LEU A 558 0.90 -1.70 25.02
N ALA A 559 1.85 -2.20 24.23
CA ALA A 559 3.27 -1.99 24.48
C ALA A 559 3.64 -0.50 24.47
N VAL A 560 3.19 0.26 23.47
CA VAL A 560 3.41 1.71 23.37
C VAL A 560 2.75 2.44 24.54
N LYS A 561 1.52 2.05 24.90
CA LYS A 561 0.79 2.61 26.06
C LYS A 561 1.57 2.42 27.35
N VAL A 562 2.02 1.20 27.63
CA VAL A 562 2.83 0.91 28.84
C VAL A 562 4.13 1.70 28.84
N ARG A 563 4.88 1.75 27.71
CA ARG A 563 6.13 2.54 27.61
C ARG A 563 5.90 4.02 27.88
N THR A 564 4.84 4.60 27.33
CA THR A 564 4.53 6.04 27.49
C THR A 564 4.13 6.35 28.92
N GLU A 565 3.21 5.58 29.49
CA GLU A 565 2.70 5.83 30.84
C GLU A 565 3.75 5.55 31.92
N THR A 566 4.56 4.47 31.76
CA THR A 566 5.66 4.20 32.68
C THR A 566 6.78 5.23 32.55
N TYR A 567 7.05 5.75 31.35
CA TYR A 567 7.99 6.88 31.18
C TYR A 567 7.52 8.11 31.96
N ASN A 568 6.24 8.51 31.82
CA ASN A 568 5.67 9.61 32.58
C ASN A 568 5.72 9.39 34.10
N ALA A 569 5.41 8.18 34.54
CA ALA A 569 5.46 7.81 35.94
C ALA A 569 6.88 7.86 36.51
N MET A 570 7.89 7.42 35.75
CA MET A 570 9.32 7.52 36.12
C MET A 570 9.78 8.98 36.26
N LEU A 571 9.38 9.86 35.32
CA LEU A 571 9.68 11.29 35.41
C LEU A 571 8.99 11.92 36.61
N ALA A 572 7.75 11.54 36.91
CA ALA A 572 7.06 12.00 38.11
C ALA A 572 7.71 11.52 39.40
N GLN A 573 8.25 10.29 39.43
CA GLN A 573 9.02 9.78 40.53
C GLN A 573 10.29 10.61 40.75
N ALA A 574 11.06 10.89 39.70
CA ALA A 574 12.25 11.69 39.75
C ALA A 574 12.02 13.10 40.29
N LYS A 575 10.89 13.72 39.97
CA LYS A 575 10.48 15.04 40.48
C LYS A 575 10.24 15.08 42.00
N ARG A 576 9.91 13.94 42.63
CA ARG A 576 9.74 13.86 44.08
C ARG A 576 11.08 13.91 44.83
N GLY A 577 12.16 13.91 44.10
CA GLY A 577 13.53 13.90 44.58
C GLY A 577 14.18 12.52 44.56
N MET A 578 15.28 12.43 43.83
CA MET A 578 16.14 11.25 43.81
C MET A 578 17.53 11.66 44.25
N LYS A 579 18.18 10.80 45.07
CA LYS A 579 19.54 10.99 45.55
C LYS A 579 20.45 9.97 44.87
N PHE A 580 21.62 10.41 44.44
CA PHE A 580 22.64 9.49 43.95
C PHE A 580 23.15 8.61 45.08
N GLU A 581 23.30 7.31 44.78
CA GLU A 581 23.95 6.35 45.71
C GLU A 581 25.45 6.61 45.72
N ASP A 582 26.05 6.82 44.55
CA ASP A 582 27.45 7.26 44.42
C ASP A 582 27.51 8.78 44.24
N SER A 583 28.16 9.45 45.18
CA SER A 583 28.37 10.91 45.19
C SER A 583 29.18 11.43 44.00
N LYS A 584 29.83 10.57 43.23
CA LYS A 584 30.56 10.94 42.01
C LYS A 584 29.64 11.12 40.83
N ASN A 585 28.47 10.50 40.87
CA ASN A 585 27.49 10.59 39.77
C ASN A 585 26.80 11.95 39.76
N ASP A 586 26.54 12.44 38.56
CA ASP A 586 25.93 13.77 38.30
C ASP A 586 24.77 13.73 37.30
N THR A 587 24.46 12.57 36.76
CA THR A 587 23.48 12.42 35.72
C THR A 587 22.59 11.21 35.94
N TRP A 588 21.26 11.44 35.85
CA TRP A 588 20.28 10.37 35.80
C TRP A 588 20.05 9.92 34.37
N GLN A 589 20.14 8.63 34.12
CA GLN A 589 19.89 7.99 32.86
C GLN A 589 18.68 7.08 32.97
N LEU A 590 17.66 7.29 32.13
CA LEU A 590 16.50 6.43 32.00
C LEU A 590 16.76 5.40 30.91
N LYS A 591 16.90 4.13 31.29
CA LYS A 591 17.13 3.03 30.33
C LYS A 591 15.88 2.20 30.17
N PRO A 592 15.60 1.69 28.93
CA PRO A 592 14.57 0.70 28.71
C PRO A 592 14.80 -0.54 29.60
N ASN A 593 13.71 -1.10 30.15
CA ASN A 593 13.73 -2.27 31.01
C ASN A 593 12.51 -3.15 30.74
N ASP A 594 12.69 -4.46 30.85
CA ASP A 594 11.58 -5.43 30.66
C ASP A 594 10.68 -5.54 31.90
N GLU A 595 11.24 -5.25 33.07
CA GLU A 595 10.52 -5.28 34.32
C GLU A 595 9.76 -3.98 34.56
N VAL A 596 8.46 -4.10 34.77
CA VAL A 596 7.60 -2.96 35.12
C VAL A 596 7.62 -2.79 36.62
N SER A 597 8.41 -1.83 37.11
CA SER A 597 8.57 -1.54 38.55
C SER A 597 7.50 -0.62 39.12
N ILE A 598 6.70 0.03 38.27
CA ILE A 598 5.70 1.05 38.66
C ILE A 598 4.28 0.59 38.31
N GLY A 599 3.45 0.43 39.37
CA GLY A 599 2.01 0.24 39.24
C GLY A 599 1.57 -1.12 38.67
N SER A 600 0.82 -1.86 39.45
CA SER A 600 0.28 -3.20 39.08
C SER A 600 -0.58 -3.20 37.82
N GLN A 601 -1.23 -2.07 37.50
CA GLN A 601 -2.01 -1.89 36.28
C GLN A 601 -1.14 -2.01 35.03
N TYR A 602 0.06 -1.44 35.02
CA TYR A 602 0.98 -1.51 33.88
C TYR A 602 1.55 -2.92 33.69
N VAL A 603 1.77 -3.64 34.78
CA VAL A 603 2.17 -5.07 34.73
C VAL A 603 1.08 -5.89 34.01
N LYS A 604 -0.20 -5.65 34.32
CA LYS A 604 -1.31 -6.34 33.67
C LYS A 604 -1.40 -6.00 32.18
N LEU A 605 -1.24 -4.71 31.81
CA LEU A 605 -1.24 -4.28 30.42
C LEU A 605 -0.05 -4.83 29.63
N ALA A 606 1.15 -4.84 30.23
CA ALA A 606 2.34 -5.43 29.63
C ALA A 606 2.17 -6.94 29.38
N LYS A 607 1.59 -7.67 30.35
CA LYS A 607 1.25 -9.10 30.17
C LYS A 607 0.27 -9.30 29.02
N LYS A 608 -0.82 -8.52 28.99
CA LYS A 608 -1.81 -8.58 27.92
C LYS A 608 -1.22 -8.26 26.55
N SER A 609 -0.31 -7.27 26.47
CA SER A 609 0.45 -6.96 25.25
C SER A 609 1.22 -8.18 24.75
N ARG A 610 1.98 -8.83 25.62
CA ARG A 610 2.75 -10.05 25.29
C ARG A 610 1.83 -11.18 24.82
N GLU A 611 0.72 -11.41 25.50
CA GLU A 611 -0.27 -12.44 25.10
C GLU A 611 -0.77 -12.25 23.67
N TYR A 612 -1.07 -11.02 23.26
CA TYR A 612 -1.47 -10.72 21.89
C TYR A 612 -0.33 -10.95 20.89
N LEU A 613 0.87 -10.45 21.19
CA LEU A 613 2.01 -10.57 20.30
C LEU A 613 2.50 -12.02 20.16
N ASP A 614 2.52 -12.79 21.26
CA ASP A 614 2.87 -14.21 21.25
C ASP A 614 1.88 -15.01 20.43
N ARG A 615 0.57 -14.69 20.52
CA ARG A 615 -0.48 -15.30 19.69
C ARG A 615 -0.20 -15.07 18.21
N VAL A 616 0.14 -13.83 17.81
CA VAL A 616 0.49 -13.53 16.41
C VAL A 616 1.68 -14.36 15.95
N VAL A 617 2.71 -14.52 16.78
CA VAL A 617 3.91 -15.30 16.43
C VAL A 617 3.59 -16.79 16.26
N GLN A 618 2.72 -17.33 17.13
CA GLN A 618 2.40 -18.75 17.17
C GLN A 618 1.36 -19.14 16.10
N GLU A 619 0.31 -18.34 15.93
CA GLU A 619 -0.81 -18.67 15.03
C GLU A 619 -0.56 -18.23 13.58
N HIS A 620 0.34 -17.25 13.35
CA HIS A 620 0.58 -16.68 12.02
C HIS A 620 2.08 -16.71 11.61
N PRO A 621 2.78 -17.85 11.75
CA PRO A 621 4.21 -17.93 11.44
C PRO A 621 4.46 -17.65 9.95
N GLY A 622 5.65 -17.10 9.62
CA GLY A 622 6.05 -16.82 8.25
C GLY A 622 5.32 -15.65 7.60
N THR A 623 4.69 -14.77 8.38
CA THR A 623 3.92 -13.61 7.88
C THR A 623 4.54 -12.27 8.30
N PRO A 624 4.18 -11.16 7.62
CA PRO A 624 4.57 -9.81 8.04
C PRO A 624 4.14 -9.47 9.47
N TRP A 625 2.96 -9.94 9.88
CA TRP A 625 2.45 -9.72 11.23
C TRP A 625 3.34 -10.37 12.27
N ALA A 626 3.71 -11.65 12.07
CA ALA A 626 4.62 -12.35 12.99
C ALA A 626 6.00 -11.72 13.05
N LEU A 627 6.53 -11.21 11.92
CA LEU A 627 7.79 -10.48 11.90
C LEU A 627 7.71 -9.23 12.78
N LEU A 628 6.66 -8.44 12.63
CA LEU A 628 6.45 -7.21 13.40
C LEU A 628 6.19 -7.50 14.89
N ALA A 629 5.45 -8.57 15.20
CA ALA A 629 5.22 -9.01 16.57
C ALA A 629 6.53 -9.45 17.26
N LYS A 630 7.36 -10.25 16.57
CA LYS A 630 8.69 -10.64 17.09
C LYS A 630 9.57 -9.43 17.38
N ARG A 631 9.60 -8.44 16.48
CA ARG A 631 10.35 -7.19 16.69
C ARG A 631 9.85 -6.42 17.91
N GLU A 632 8.53 -6.35 18.08
CA GLU A 632 7.95 -5.67 19.24
C GLU A 632 8.27 -6.38 20.55
N LEU A 633 8.24 -7.72 20.56
CA LEU A 633 8.58 -8.54 21.73
C LEU A 633 10.05 -8.42 22.17
N THR A 634 10.95 -8.01 21.26
CA THR A 634 12.37 -7.74 21.60
C THR A 634 12.57 -6.35 22.20
N GLN A 635 11.55 -5.49 22.19
CA GLN A 635 11.66 -4.15 22.75
C GLN A 635 11.19 -4.13 24.22
N PRO A 636 12.01 -3.60 25.14
CA PRO A 636 11.59 -3.44 26.51
C PRO A 636 10.32 -2.61 26.65
N VAL A 637 9.44 -3.01 27.57
CA VAL A 637 8.12 -2.40 27.74
C VAL A 637 8.08 -1.31 28.82
N SER A 638 9.15 -1.09 29.57
CA SER A 638 9.21 -0.17 30.71
C SER A 638 10.56 0.54 30.80
N TRP A 639 10.80 1.23 31.88
CA TRP A 639 11.98 2.04 32.11
C TRP A 639 12.51 1.83 33.51
N LYS A 640 13.87 2.03 33.66
CA LYS A 640 14.55 2.02 34.95
C LYS A 640 15.56 3.15 35.02
N TRP A 641 15.65 3.81 36.18
CA TRP A 641 16.67 4.80 36.45
C TRP A 641 18.03 4.18 36.73
N PHE A 642 19.05 4.77 36.13
CA PHE A 642 20.45 4.48 36.38
C PHE A 642 21.21 5.77 36.67
N GLU A 643 22.23 5.66 37.47
CA GLU A 643 23.15 6.75 37.74
C GLU A 643 24.31 6.68 36.76
N SER A 644 24.85 7.83 36.38
CA SER A 644 26.07 7.92 35.58
C SER A 644 26.83 9.21 35.88
N TYR A 645 28.11 9.14 35.66
CA TYR A 645 28.98 10.32 35.71
C TYR A 645 29.18 10.85 34.30
N THR A 646 28.87 12.10 34.07
CA THR A 646 29.05 12.79 32.77
C THR A 646 29.97 14.00 32.86
N GLY A 647 30.43 14.36 34.08
CA GLY A 647 31.31 15.50 34.31
C GLY A 647 30.63 16.85 34.12
N VAL A 648 29.31 16.91 34.20
CA VAL A 648 28.55 18.18 34.03
C VAL A 648 28.98 19.24 35.08
N ASN A 649 29.35 18.79 36.27
CA ASN A 649 29.79 19.64 37.37
C ASN A 649 31.32 19.66 37.53
N ALA A 650 32.07 19.02 36.61
CA ALA A 650 33.52 19.04 36.63
C ALA A 650 34.03 20.46 36.29
N PRO A 651 35.04 20.97 37.04
CA PRO A 651 35.65 22.23 36.65
C PRO A 651 36.27 22.09 35.25
N PRO A 652 36.22 23.13 34.41
CA PRO A 652 36.82 23.09 33.09
C PRO A 652 38.30 22.70 33.22
N PRO A 653 38.83 21.83 32.34
CA PRO A 653 40.22 21.41 32.39
C PRO A 653 41.10 22.64 32.35
N PRO A 654 42.09 22.75 33.25
CA PRO A 654 43.01 23.87 33.28
C PRO A 654 43.78 23.92 31.95
N GLY A 655 43.60 24.98 31.16
CA GLY A 655 44.38 25.20 29.94
C GLY A 655 43.62 25.37 28.63
N VAL A 656 42.29 25.25 28.61
CA VAL A 656 41.50 25.67 27.44
C VAL A 656 41.14 27.14 27.61
N GLY A 657 42.17 28.01 27.48
CA GLY A 657 41.93 29.44 27.21
C GLY A 657 41.19 29.56 25.88
N ASN A 658 40.48 30.71 25.72
CA ASN A 658 39.83 31.14 24.49
C ASN A 658 40.82 31.27 23.31
N GLY A 659 41.65 30.26 23.09
CA GLY A 659 42.44 30.12 21.88
C GLY A 659 41.45 29.79 20.74
N THR A 660 41.39 30.63 19.76
CA THR A 660 40.92 30.30 18.42
C THR A 660 41.33 28.85 18.09
N PRO A 661 40.45 27.95 17.77
CA PRO A 661 40.82 26.61 17.37
C PRO A 661 41.90 26.74 16.27
N PRO A 662 43.02 25.99 16.37
CA PRO A 662 44.02 26.02 15.34
C PRO A 662 43.29 25.77 13.99
N PRO A 663 43.65 26.50 12.92
CA PRO A 663 43.04 26.30 11.61
C PRO A 663 43.10 24.81 11.33
N GLY A 664 41.92 24.20 11.29
CA GLY A 664 41.79 22.76 11.24
C GLY A 664 42.53 22.23 10.01
N ARG A 665 43.20 21.10 10.17
CA ARG A 665 43.73 20.29 9.08
C ARG A 665 42.72 19.98 7.96
N ASP A 666 41.44 20.37 8.15
CA ASP A 666 40.35 20.18 7.19
C ASP A 666 40.39 21.09 5.97
N ASP A 667 41.18 22.16 5.99
CA ASP A 667 41.37 23.05 4.82
C ASP A 667 42.29 22.48 3.72
N GLN A 668 42.97 21.36 4.00
CA GLN A 668 43.83 20.66 3.04
C GLN A 668 43.26 19.33 2.53
N LEU A 669 42.13 18.86 3.02
CA LEU A 669 41.38 17.86 2.31
C LEU A 669 40.94 18.51 0.98
N MET A 670 41.68 18.20 -0.09
CA MET A 670 41.33 18.59 -1.45
C MET A 670 39.83 18.66 -1.58
N LYS A 671 39.29 19.81 -1.92
CA LYS A 671 37.89 19.95 -2.39
C LYS A 671 37.78 19.06 -3.61
N ILE A 672 37.51 17.77 -3.39
CA ILE A 672 37.05 16.88 -4.46
C ILE A 672 35.84 17.61 -5.00
N LYS A 673 35.98 18.13 -6.24
CA LYS A 673 34.84 18.77 -6.91
C LYS A 673 33.73 17.75 -6.92
N ARG A 674 32.77 17.89 -5.99
CA ARG A 674 31.59 17.03 -5.97
C ARG A 674 30.89 17.27 -7.29
N LYS A 675 30.60 16.19 -8.01
CA LYS A 675 29.79 16.27 -9.21
C LYS A 675 28.45 16.93 -8.87
N PRO A 676 27.89 17.74 -9.77
CA PRO A 676 26.59 18.36 -9.53
C PRO A 676 25.52 17.28 -9.32
N LYS A 677 24.58 17.53 -8.41
CA LYS A 677 23.43 16.65 -8.21
C LYS A 677 22.28 17.11 -9.09
N ARG A 678 21.69 16.18 -9.82
CA ARG A 678 20.42 16.41 -10.51
C ARG A 678 19.27 16.10 -9.53
N LYS A 679 18.18 16.85 -9.66
CA LYS A 679 16.96 16.54 -8.91
C LYS A 679 16.43 15.18 -9.38
N VAL A 680 16.02 14.32 -8.43
CA VAL A 680 15.34 13.07 -8.76
C VAL A 680 14.12 13.38 -9.61
N PRO A 681 13.95 12.78 -10.78
CA PRO A 681 12.73 12.94 -11.58
C PRO A 681 11.52 12.46 -10.81
N ARG A 682 10.33 12.77 -11.26
CA ARG A 682 9.12 12.05 -10.82
C ARG A 682 9.25 10.62 -11.36
N LEU A 683 9.22 9.68 -10.43
CA LEU A 683 9.45 8.26 -10.72
C LEU A 683 8.12 7.55 -10.73
#